data_8b8a4e3a040b1b756812e9ec368953c0
#
_entry.id   8b8a4e3a040b1b756812e9ec368953c0
#
_cell.length_a   1.000
_cell.length_b   1.000
_cell.length_c   1.000
_cell.angle_alpha   90.00
_cell.angle_beta   90.00
_cell.angle_gamma   90.00
#
_symmetry.space_group_name_H-M   'P 1'
#
loop_
_entity.id
_entity.type
_entity.pdbx_description
1 polymer ?
#
loop_
_entity_poly.entity_id
_entity_poly.type
_entity_poly.pdbx_seq_one_letter_code
_entity_poly.pdbx_strand_id
1 'polypeptide(L)'
;MIKFSATLLATLIAASVNAATVDLRIMETTDLHSNMMDFDYYKDAATEKFGLVRTATLIEQARAEVKNSVLVDNGDVIQGSPLGDYMAAKGLKEGDVHPVYKAMNTLNYAVGNLGNHEFNYGLDFLHKALAGAKFPYVNANIIDAKTGKPMFTPYLIQDTRVVDSDGQSHTLRIGYIGFVPPQIMTWDKANLNGKVTVNDITETARKYIPEMRAKGADVVVVVAHSGLSADPYQAMAENSVYYLSQVPGVDAIMFGHAHAVFPGKDFANIKGADIAKGTLNGVPAVMPGMWGDHLGVVDLVLNNDSGKWQVTQSKAEARPIYDAVAKKSLAAEDGKLVAVLKADHDATREFVSKPIGKSADNMYSYLALVQDDPTVQVVNMAQKAYVEHYIQGDPDLAKLPVLSAAAPFKVGGRKNDPASFVEVEKGQLTFRNAADLYLYPNTLVVMKVSGKEVKEWLECSAGQFNQIDPASSKPQSLINWDGFRTYNFDVIDGVNYQIDVTQPARYDGECQMIHPQAERIKHLTFNGKPVDPQATFLVATNNYRAYGGKFAGTGDSHIAFASPDENRSVLAAWIGAQSKKEGAIHPAADNNWRLAPIHSNTPLDIRFETSPGDKAAAFIKEKAQYPMRQVATDDIGFAIYQLDLSK
;
A
#
# COMPACT_ATOMS: atom_id res chain seq x y z
N MET A 1 -76.75 -1.37 -63.00
CA MET A 1 -76.13 -1.91 -61.75
C MET A 1 -74.61 -1.80 -61.87
N ILE A 2 -74.05 -0.72 -61.31
CA ILE A 2 -72.61 -0.49 -61.31
C ILE A 2 -72.07 -0.92 -59.92
N LYS A 3 -71.20 -1.94 -59.88
CA LYS A 3 -70.56 -2.39 -58.66
C LYS A 3 -69.31 -1.51 -58.42
N PHE A 4 -69.31 -0.73 -57.35
CA PHE A 4 -68.13 -0.08 -56.81
C PHE A 4 -67.33 -1.08 -55.96
N SER A 5 -66.13 -1.45 -56.39
CA SER A 5 -65.17 -2.18 -55.53
C SER A 5 -64.33 -1.12 -54.78
N ALA A 6 -64.47 -1.11 -53.49
CA ALA A 6 -63.62 -0.29 -52.61
C ALA A 6 -62.33 -1.09 -52.30
N THR A 7 -61.22 -0.66 -52.82
CA THR A 7 -59.88 -1.19 -52.48
C THR A 7 -59.37 -0.50 -51.24
N LEU A 8 -59.28 -1.24 -50.11
CA LEU A 8 -58.73 -0.76 -48.85
C LEU A 8 -57.20 -0.78 -48.97
N LEU A 9 -56.58 0.38 -49.06
CA LEU A 9 -55.14 0.56 -49.04
C LEU A 9 -54.66 0.54 -47.57
N ALA A 10 -54.16 -0.60 -47.10
CA ALA A 10 -53.50 -0.70 -45.79
C ALA A 10 -52.12 -0.09 -45.91
N THR A 11 -51.92 1.13 -45.40
CA THR A 11 -50.62 1.77 -45.24
C THR A 11 -49.95 1.14 -44.01
N LEU A 12 -48.98 0.21 -44.24
CA LEU A 12 -48.04 -0.21 -43.21
C LEU A 12 -47.11 0.99 -42.91
N ILE A 13 -47.37 1.68 -41.80
CA ILE A 13 -46.37 2.56 -41.21
C ILE A 13 -45.33 1.64 -40.60
N ALA A 14 -44.24 1.43 -41.33
CA ALA A 14 -43.01 0.89 -40.73
C ALA A 14 -42.51 1.98 -39.75
N ALA A 15 -42.83 1.85 -38.49
CA ALA A 15 -42.13 2.58 -37.48
C ALA A 15 -40.68 2.12 -37.56
N SER A 16 -39.80 2.97 -38.06
CA SER A 16 -38.36 2.79 -37.90
C SER A 16 -38.12 2.83 -36.36
N VAL A 17 -37.92 1.64 -35.79
CA VAL A 17 -37.42 1.54 -34.43
C VAL A 17 -36.01 2.10 -34.48
N ASN A 18 -35.86 3.40 -34.14
CA ASN A 18 -34.54 3.94 -33.91
C ASN A 18 -33.91 3.08 -32.81
N ALA A 19 -32.73 2.56 -33.10
CA ALA A 19 -31.99 1.81 -32.08
C ALA A 19 -31.74 2.68 -30.86
N ALA A 20 -32.13 2.18 -29.70
CA ALA A 20 -31.91 2.90 -28.46
C ALA A 20 -30.42 2.97 -28.13
N THR A 21 -29.91 4.16 -27.86
CA THR A 21 -28.53 4.37 -27.43
C THR A 21 -28.53 4.84 -25.97
N VAL A 22 -27.76 4.15 -25.12
CA VAL A 22 -27.62 4.46 -23.70
C VAL A 22 -26.16 4.74 -23.36
N ASP A 23 -25.89 5.88 -22.77
CA ASP A 23 -24.63 6.18 -22.10
C ASP A 23 -24.72 5.69 -20.65
N LEU A 24 -23.83 4.79 -20.24
CA LEU A 24 -23.73 4.25 -18.89
C LEU A 24 -22.37 4.58 -18.32
N ARG A 25 -22.34 5.24 -17.17
CA ARG A 25 -21.12 5.48 -16.37
C ARG A 25 -21.04 4.49 -15.21
N ILE A 26 -19.92 3.78 -15.11
CA ILE A 26 -19.58 2.93 -13.98
C ILE A 26 -18.46 3.62 -13.21
N MET A 27 -18.69 3.89 -11.94
CA MET A 27 -17.71 4.53 -11.05
C MET A 27 -17.18 3.51 -10.06
N GLU A 28 -15.92 3.67 -9.64
CA GLU A 28 -15.24 2.77 -8.71
C GLU A 28 -14.52 3.53 -7.60
N THR A 29 -14.66 3.00 -6.37
CA THR A 29 -13.68 3.14 -5.30
C THR A 29 -13.03 1.79 -5.02
N THR A 30 -11.78 1.79 -4.58
CA THR A 30 -11.01 0.61 -4.20
C THR A 30 -10.02 0.98 -3.11
N ASP A 31 -9.59 -0.01 -2.33
CA ASP A 31 -8.47 0.14 -1.38
C ASP A 31 -8.63 1.37 -0.46
N LEU A 32 -9.85 1.59 0.02
CA LEU A 32 -10.17 2.72 0.90
C LEU A 32 -9.47 2.59 2.26
N HIS A 33 -9.19 1.37 2.72
CA HIS A 33 -8.45 1.09 3.94
C HIS A 33 -8.92 1.92 5.14
N SER A 34 -10.24 2.03 5.30
CA SER A 34 -10.89 2.85 6.34
C SER A 34 -10.51 4.33 6.35
N ASN A 35 -9.91 4.87 5.26
CA ASN A 35 -9.61 6.29 5.13
C ASN A 35 -10.88 7.06 4.69
N MET A 36 -11.84 7.15 5.59
CA MET A 36 -13.13 7.80 5.34
C MET A 36 -13.03 9.33 5.40
N MET A 37 -12.27 9.85 6.39
CA MET A 37 -12.03 11.28 6.55
C MET A 37 -10.74 11.68 5.80
N ASP A 38 -10.66 12.93 5.42
CA ASP A 38 -9.47 13.59 4.90
C ASP A 38 -8.54 14.03 6.06
N PHE A 39 -8.12 13.05 6.85
CA PHE A 39 -7.40 13.27 8.10
C PHE A 39 -6.32 12.21 8.36
N ASP A 40 -5.10 12.67 8.54
CA ASP A 40 -3.99 11.83 8.98
C ASP A 40 -4.02 11.71 10.52
N TYR A 41 -4.55 10.61 11.02
CA TYR A 41 -4.70 10.35 12.46
C TYR A 41 -3.36 10.22 13.19
N TYR A 42 -2.30 9.86 12.51
CA TYR A 42 -0.97 9.77 13.12
C TYR A 42 -0.35 11.14 13.32
N LYS A 43 -0.53 12.05 12.36
CA LYS A 43 -0.08 13.43 12.47
C LYS A 43 -1.06 14.33 13.20
N ASP A 44 -2.27 13.85 13.49
CA ASP A 44 -3.39 14.62 14.02
C ASP A 44 -3.66 15.88 13.18
N ALA A 45 -3.68 15.73 11.88
CA ALA A 45 -3.80 16.84 10.94
C ALA A 45 -4.69 16.49 9.75
N ALA A 46 -5.46 17.50 9.29
CA ALA A 46 -6.20 17.38 8.03
C ALA A 46 -5.26 17.22 6.85
N THR A 47 -5.71 16.53 5.82
CA THR A 47 -5.00 16.33 4.56
C THR A 47 -5.94 16.54 3.37
N GLU A 48 -5.40 16.99 2.25
CA GLU A 48 -6.16 17.12 1.00
C GLU A 48 -5.88 15.97 0.01
N LYS A 49 -5.07 14.98 0.42
CA LYS A 49 -4.48 13.99 -0.48
C LYS A 49 -5.24 12.67 -0.51
N PHE A 50 -6.11 12.42 0.44
CA PHE A 50 -6.91 11.21 0.54
C PHE A 50 -8.18 11.45 1.36
N GLY A 51 -9.09 10.48 1.37
CA GLY A 51 -10.30 10.45 2.17
C GLY A 51 -11.56 10.37 1.33
N LEU A 52 -12.42 9.38 1.63
CA LEU A 52 -13.68 9.18 0.91
C LEU A 52 -14.59 10.43 0.94
N VAL A 53 -14.50 11.25 1.99
CA VAL A 53 -15.27 12.52 2.07
C VAL A 53 -14.95 13.48 0.91
N ARG A 54 -13.73 13.43 0.33
CA ARG A 54 -13.36 14.21 -0.86
C ARG A 54 -13.74 13.52 -2.15
N THR A 55 -13.53 12.21 -2.22
CA THR A 55 -13.94 11.40 -3.37
C THR A 55 -15.46 11.45 -3.56
N ALA A 56 -16.23 11.58 -2.47
CA ALA A 56 -17.68 11.76 -2.52
C ALA A 56 -18.10 12.97 -3.38
N THR A 57 -17.37 14.06 -3.31
CA THR A 57 -17.62 15.25 -4.17
C THR A 57 -17.38 14.91 -5.64
N LEU A 58 -16.34 14.14 -5.99
CA LEU A 58 -16.14 13.68 -7.38
C LEU A 58 -17.25 12.72 -7.83
N ILE A 59 -17.74 11.84 -6.94
CA ILE A 59 -18.86 10.94 -7.23
C ILE A 59 -20.13 11.75 -7.58
N GLU A 60 -20.46 12.76 -6.79
CA GLU A 60 -21.61 13.64 -7.06
C GLU A 60 -21.46 14.41 -8.37
N GLN A 61 -20.26 14.96 -8.65
CA GLN A 61 -19.96 15.63 -9.90
C GLN A 61 -20.09 14.68 -11.10
N ALA A 62 -19.49 13.49 -11.00
CA ALA A 62 -19.54 12.50 -12.05
C ALA A 62 -20.96 12.00 -12.34
N ARG A 63 -21.81 11.89 -11.32
CA ARG A 63 -23.25 11.59 -11.47
C ARG A 63 -24.00 12.69 -12.19
N ALA A 64 -23.69 13.94 -11.88
CA ALA A 64 -24.36 15.09 -12.50
C ALA A 64 -24.04 15.27 -13.99
N GLU A 65 -22.94 14.72 -14.47
CA GLU A 65 -22.51 14.80 -15.88
C GLU A 65 -23.30 13.87 -16.82
N VAL A 66 -23.96 12.82 -16.30
CA VAL A 66 -24.60 11.77 -17.11
C VAL A 66 -26.00 11.43 -16.60
N LYS A 67 -26.81 10.81 -17.47
CA LYS A 67 -28.17 10.36 -17.10
C LYS A 67 -28.16 9.05 -16.32
N ASN A 68 -27.21 8.15 -16.63
CA ASN A 68 -27.18 6.80 -16.07
C ASN A 68 -25.81 6.52 -15.46
N SER A 69 -25.77 6.21 -14.17
CA SER A 69 -24.55 5.86 -13.48
C SER A 69 -24.77 4.81 -12.39
N VAL A 70 -23.77 4.01 -12.15
CA VAL A 70 -23.66 3.08 -11.03
C VAL A 70 -22.31 3.28 -10.35
N LEU A 71 -22.25 2.99 -9.04
CA LEU A 71 -21.03 3.08 -8.23
C LEU A 71 -20.76 1.72 -7.61
N VAL A 72 -19.53 1.22 -7.76
CA VAL A 72 -19.07 -0.04 -7.18
C VAL A 72 -17.88 0.18 -6.26
N ASP A 73 -17.64 -0.75 -5.35
CA ASP A 73 -16.44 -0.80 -4.53
C ASP A 73 -15.72 -2.13 -4.71
N ASN A 74 -14.40 -2.09 -4.77
CA ASN A 74 -13.61 -3.27 -5.08
C ASN A 74 -12.89 -3.89 -3.87
N GLY A 75 -13.30 -3.53 -2.65
CA GLY A 75 -12.77 -4.14 -1.43
C GLY A 75 -11.57 -3.42 -0.83
N ASP A 76 -10.99 -4.04 0.18
CA ASP A 76 -10.00 -3.46 1.10
C ASP A 76 -10.56 -2.20 1.80
N VAL A 77 -11.73 -2.34 2.42
CA VAL A 77 -12.41 -1.18 3.02
C VAL A 77 -12.32 -1.11 4.54
N ILE A 78 -12.29 -2.26 5.26
CA ILE A 78 -12.47 -2.28 6.73
C ILE A 78 -11.17 -2.21 7.54
N GLN A 79 -10.02 -2.41 6.93
CA GLN A 79 -8.70 -2.43 7.58
C GLN A 79 -7.75 -1.43 6.92
N GLY A 80 -6.72 -0.94 7.63
CA GLY A 80 -5.58 -0.20 7.08
C GLY A 80 -5.44 1.24 7.54
N SER A 81 -6.33 1.76 8.36
CA SER A 81 -6.18 3.05 9.04
C SER A 81 -6.55 2.94 10.53
N PRO A 82 -6.18 3.93 11.36
CA PRO A 82 -6.58 3.94 12.77
C PRO A 82 -8.08 3.83 13.03
N LEU A 83 -8.93 4.21 12.08
CA LEU A 83 -10.38 3.98 12.17
C LEU A 83 -10.71 2.48 12.15
N GLY A 84 -10.07 1.72 11.25
CA GLY A 84 -10.19 0.25 11.19
C GLY A 84 -9.71 -0.40 12.48
N ASP A 85 -8.53 -0.01 12.97
CA ASP A 85 -7.95 -0.52 14.22
C ASP A 85 -8.82 -0.20 15.45
N TYR A 86 -9.36 1.02 15.52
CA TYR A 86 -10.32 1.40 16.55
C TYR A 86 -11.55 0.50 16.53
N MET A 87 -12.10 0.23 15.33
CA MET A 87 -13.28 -0.62 15.20
C MET A 87 -12.99 -2.09 15.53
N ALA A 88 -11.82 -2.60 15.14
CA ALA A 88 -11.38 -3.94 15.52
C ALA A 88 -11.19 -4.07 17.04
N ALA A 89 -10.55 -3.10 17.67
CA ALA A 89 -10.34 -3.07 19.13
C ALA A 89 -11.66 -2.92 19.92
N LYS A 90 -12.59 -2.12 19.42
CA LYS A 90 -13.92 -1.93 20.00
C LYS A 90 -14.80 -3.17 19.84
N GLY A 91 -14.65 -3.88 18.75
CA GLY A 91 -15.52 -4.96 18.29
C GLY A 91 -16.86 -4.44 17.74
N LEU A 92 -17.51 -5.28 16.91
CA LEU A 92 -18.86 -5.04 16.38
C LEU A 92 -19.87 -5.94 17.11
N LYS A 93 -20.92 -5.32 17.62
CA LYS A 93 -22.09 -6.02 18.14
C LYS A 93 -23.10 -6.24 17.02
N GLU A 94 -24.05 -7.14 17.25
CA GLU A 94 -25.17 -7.32 16.34
C GLU A 94 -26.00 -6.02 16.21
N GLY A 95 -26.24 -5.58 14.98
CA GLY A 95 -26.93 -4.31 14.68
C GLY A 95 -26.04 -3.08 14.62
N ASP A 96 -24.76 -3.17 14.98
CA ASP A 96 -23.82 -2.08 14.79
C ASP A 96 -23.54 -1.89 13.27
N VAL A 97 -23.41 -0.65 12.83
CA VAL A 97 -22.97 -0.32 11.48
C VAL A 97 -21.53 0.19 11.54
N HIS A 98 -20.62 -0.50 10.86
CA HIS A 98 -19.24 -0.06 10.74
C HIS A 98 -19.17 1.33 10.08
N PRO A 99 -18.30 2.27 10.53
CA PRO A 99 -18.21 3.63 9.97
C PRO A 99 -18.03 3.67 8.46
N VAL A 100 -17.28 2.74 7.89
CA VAL A 100 -17.13 2.58 6.45
C VAL A 100 -18.50 2.41 5.78
N TYR A 101 -19.35 1.53 6.30
CA TYR A 101 -20.69 1.31 5.75
C TYR A 101 -21.67 2.43 6.08
N LYS A 102 -21.47 3.20 7.16
CA LYS A 102 -22.21 4.45 7.35
C LYS A 102 -21.97 5.42 6.19
N ALA A 103 -20.70 5.56 5.79
CA ALA A 103 -20.29 6.39 4.67
C ALA A 103 -20.83 5.85 3.33
N MET A 104 -20.52 4.60 3.01
CA MET A 104 -20.86 4.00 1.73
C MET A 104 -22.38 3.91 1.50
N ASN A 105 -23.16 3.67 2.55
CA ASN A 105 -24.63 3.66 2.46
C ASN A 105 -25.21 5.01 2.06
N THR A 106 -24.54 6.14 2.36
CA THR A 106 -25.00 7.48 1.95
C THR A 106 -24.65 7.77 0.49
N LEU A 107 -23.70 7.04 -0.09
CA LEU A 107 -23.25 7.24 -1.47
C LEU A 107 -23.94 6.32 -2.49
N ASN A 108 -24.89 5.47 -2.05
CA ASN A 108 -25.69 4.58 -2.89
C ASN A 108 -24.85 3.69 -3.82
N TYR A 109 -23.97 2.88 -3.25
CA TYR A 109 -23.25 1.84 -3.99
C TYR A 109 -24.22 0.78 -4.54
N ALA A 110 -23.97 0.32 -5.76
CA ALA A 110 -24.77 -0.73 -6.39
C ALA A 110 -24.31 -2.13 -5.91
N VAL A 111 -23.00 -2.32 -5.76
CA VAL A 111 -22.39 -3.57 -5.33
C VAL A 111 -21.00 -3.30 -4.71
N GLY A 112 -20.58 -4.17 -3.79
CA GLY A 112 -19.21 -4.25 -3.28
C GLY A 112 -18.58 -5.61 -3.61
N ASN A 113 -17.25 -5.65 -3.72
CA ASN A 113 -16.44 -6.86 -3.70
C ASN A 113 -15.64 -6.93 -2.40
N LEU A 114 -15.00 -8.06 -2.13
CA LEU A 114 -14.08 -8.27 -1.02
C LEU A 114 -12.65 -8.23 -1.52
N GLY A 115 -11.78 -7.50 -0.81
CA GLY A 115 -10.36 -7.56 -0.98
C GLY A 115 -9.70 -8.49 0.04
N ASN A 116 -8.37 -8.50 0.10
CA ASN A 116 -7.63 -9.35 1.04
C ASN A 116 -7.70 -8.82 2.47
N HIS A 117 -7.74 -7.53 2.67
CA HIS A 117 -7.79 -6.92 4.00
C HIS A 117 -9.15 -7.05 4.72
N GLU A 118 -10.19 -7.51 4.04
CA GLU A 118 -11.45 -7.88 4.68
C GLU A 118 -11.29 -9.05 5.66
N PHE A 119 -10.26 -9.89 5.52
CA PHE A 119 -10.05 -11.09 6.32
C PHE A 119 -9.16 -10.91 7.54
N ASN A 120 -8.48 -9.76 7.69
CA ASN A 120 -7.47 -9.54 8.74
C ASN A 120 -8.06 -9.63 10.16
N TYR A 121 -9.29 -9.21 10.35
CA TYR A 121 -9.98 -9.29 11.65
C TYR A 121 -10.82 -10.57 11.81
N GLY A 122 -10.71 -11.50 10.86
CA GLY A 122 -11.41 -12.79 10.83
C GLY A 122 -12.84 -12.72 10.29
N LEU A 123 -13.37 -13.91 9.93
CA LEU A 123 -14.68 -14.03 9.27
C LEU A 123 -15.85 -13.52 10.11
N ASP A 124 -15.79 -13.68 11.44
CA ASP A 124 -16.85 -13.22 12.36
C ASP A 124 -16.98 -11.67 12.33
N PHE A 125 -15.87 -10.97 12.36
CA PHE A 125 -15.85 -9.51 12.25
C PHE A 125 -16.33 -9.07 10.87
N LEU A 126 -15.83 -9.71 9.80
CA LEU A 126 -16.23 -9.44 8.43
C LEU A 126 -17.75 -9.59 8.25
N HIS A 127 -18.34 -10.70 8.67
CA HIS A 127 -19.79 -10.91 8.54
C HIS A 127 -20.61 -9.84 9.28
N LYS A 128 -20.19 -9.45 10.48
CA LYS A 128 -20.84 -8.37 11.24
C LYS A 128 -20.71 -7.01 10.54
N ALA A 129 -19.54 -6.73 9.97
CA ALA A 129 -19.31 -5.49 9.22
C ALA A 129 -20.21 -5.45 7.98
N LEU A 130 -20.22 -6.52 7.16
CA LEU A 130 -21.04 -6.64 5.95
C LEU A 130 -22.55 -6.53 6.24
N ALA A 131 -23.03 -7.01 7.39
CA ALA A 131 -24.43 -6.87 7.79
C ALA A 131 -24.89 -5.40 7.91
N GLY A 132 -23.95 -4.46 8.07
CA GLY A 132 -24.25 -3.02 8.07
C GLY A 132 -24.35 -2.39 6.69
N ALA A 133 -23.94 -3.06 5.61
CA ALA A 133 -24.03 -2.58 4.24
C ALA A 133 -25.49 -2.65 3.73
N LYS A 134 -25.95 -1.59 3.04
CA LYS A 134 -27.28 -1.54 2.40
C LYS A 134 -27.24 -1.91 0.91
N PHE A 135 -26.15 -2.45 0.45
CA PHE A 135 -25.93 -2.92 -0.91
C PHE A 135 -25.30 -4.32 -0.87
N PRO A 136 -25.48 -5.14 -1.92
CA PRO A 136 -24.98 -6.50 -1.96
C PRO A 136 -23.45 -6.55 -2.15
N TYR A 137 -22.86 -7.66 -1.69
CA TYR A 137 -21.48 -8.03 -1.94
C TYR A 137 -21.40 -9.24 -2.85
N VAL A 138 -20.41 -9.26 -3.74
CA VAL A 138 -20.12 -10.38 -4.64
C VAL A 138 -18.67 -10.85 -4.47
N ASN A 139 -18.46 -12.16 -4.45
CA ASN A 139 -17.14 -12.77 -4.59
C ASN A 139 -17.27 -14.22 -5.07
N ALA A 140 -16.67 -14.54 -6.21
CA ALA A 140 -16.91 -15.80 -6.91
C ALA A 140 -15.92 -16.91 -6.58
N ASN A 141 -14.71 -16.57 -6.07
CA ASN A 141 -13.63 -17.54 -5.94
C ASN A 141 -13.35 -18.00 -4.50
N ILE A 142 -14.05 -17.44 -3.49
CA ILE A 142 -13.97 -17.92 -2.10
C ILE A 142 -14.99 -19.02 -1.88
N ILE A 143 -14.50 -20.18 -1.47
CA ILE A 143 -15.29 -21.41 -1.31
C ILE A 143 -15.32 -21.81 0.16
N ASP A 144 -16.49 -22.08 0.69
CA ASP A 144 -16.65 -22.67 2.02
C ASP A 144 -16.06 -24.08 2.04
N ALA A 145 -15.07 -24.32 2.88
CA ALA A 145 -14.31 -25.58 2.92
C ALA A 145 -15.14 -26.79 3.32
N LYS A 146 -16.28 -26.60 4.03
CA LYS A 146 -17.13 -27.68 4.48
C LYS A 146 -18.15 -28.11 3.41
N THR A 147 -18.69 -27.12 2.68
CA THR A 147 -19.77 -27.36 1.72
C THR A 147 -19.30 -27.48 0.27
N GLY A 148 -18.09 -26.98 -0.03
CA GLY A 148 -17.57 -26.88 -1.39
C GLY A 148 -18.32 -25.87 -2.28
N LYS A 149 -19.16 -25.01 -1.69
CA LYS A 149 -19.95 -23.99 -2.40
C LYS A 149 -19.32 -22.61 -2.21
N PRO A 150 -19.60 -21.64 -3.10
CA PRO A 150 -19.19 -20.26 -2.86
C PRO A 150 -19.66 -19.77 -1.48
N MET A 151 -18.76 -19.17 -0.71
CA MET A 151 -19.06 -18.64 0.63
C MET A 151 -19.89 -17.35 0.52
N PHE A 152 -19.63 -16.54 -0.48
CA PHE A 152 -20.37 -15.31 -0.78
C PHE A 152 -21.18 -15.47 -2.07
N THR A 153 -22.06 -14.52 -2.37
CA THR A 153 -22.77 -14.46 -3.66
C THR A 153 -21.73 -14.38 -4.79
N PRO A 154 -21.62 -15.37 -5.70
CA PRO A 154 -20.55 -15.39 -6.68
C PRO A 154 -20.66 -14.27 -7.71
N TYR A 155 -21.87 -13.94 -8.11
CA TYR A 155 -22.19 -12.83 -9.01
C TYR A 155 -23.64 -12.39 -8.82
N LEU A 156 -23.96 -11.17 -9.25
CA LEU A 156 -25.30 -10.59 -9.21
C LEU A 156 -25.67 -10.12 -10.62
N ILE A 157 -26.89 -10.36 -11.07
CA ILE A 157 -27.48 -9.71 -12.26
C ILE A 157 -28.59 -8.80 -11.77
N GLN A 158 -28.39 -7.48 -11.92
CA GLN A 158 -29.29 -6.46 -11.41
C GLN A 158 -30.02 -5.75 -12.54
N ASP A 159 -31.34 -5.71 -12.47
CA ASP A 159 -32.17 -4.90 -13.37
C ASP A 159 -31.99 -3.43 -13.01
N THR A 160 -31.38 -2.66 -13.91
CA THR A 160 -31.10 -1.24 -13.74
C THR A 160 -31.92 -0.42 -14.73
N ARG A 161 -32.69 0.52 -14.22
CA ARG A 161 -33.42 1.47 -15.07
C ARG A 161 -32.47 2.49 -15.65
N VAL A 162 -32.45 2.60 -16.96
CA VAL A 162 -31.62 3.55 -17.72
C VAL A 162 -32.47 4.37 -18.66
N VAL A 163 -32.00 5.56 -19.02
CA VAL A 163 -32.65 6.49 -19.93
C VAL A 163 -31.75 6.65 -21.17
N ASP A 164 -32.30 6.43 -22.34
CA ASP A 164 -31.59 6.57 -23.61
C ASP A 164 -31.38 8.04 -24.04
N SER A 165 -30.75 8.23 -25.21
CA SER A 165 -30.53 9.55 -25.80
C SER A 165 -31.81 10.31 -26.06
N ASP A 166 -32.89 9.60 -26.41
CA ASP A 166 -34.20 10.17 -26.74
C ASP A 166 -35.08 10.39 -25.49
N GLY A 167 -34.58 10.06 -24.29
CA GLY A 167 -35.31 10.23 -23.02
C GLY A 167 -36.25 9.07 -22.68
N GLN A 168 -36.17 7.94 -23.42
CA GLN A 168 -36.98 6.75 -23.13
C GLN A 168 -36.31 5.88 -22.06
N SER A 169 -37.15 5.29 -21.20
CA SER A 169 -36.67 4.39 -20.15
C SER A 169 -36.59 2.96 -20.63
N HIS A 170 -35.46 2.34 -20.32
CA HIS A 170 -35.20 0.91 -20.58
C HIS A 170 -34.75 0.20 -19.32
N THR A 171 -34.86 -1.13 -19.31
CA THR A 171 -34.19 -1.97 -18.31
C THR A 171 -32.92 -2.51 -18.91
N LEU A 172 -31.79 -2.28 -18.24
CA LEU A 172 -30.50 -2.84 -18.55
C LEU A 172 -30.10 -3.82 -17.46
N ARG A 173 -29.75 -5.05 -17.82
CA ARG A 173 -29.37 -6.10 -16.87
C ARG A 173 -27.86 -6.11 -16.72
N ILE A 174 -27.38 -5.50 -15.63
CA ILE A 174 -25.95 -5.40 -15.34
C ILE A 174 -25.53 -6.58 -14.45
N GLY A 175 -24.61 -7.40 -14.92
CA GLY A 175 -24.00 -8.47 -14.18
C GLY A 175 -22.71 -7.99 -13.50
N TYR A 176 -22.58 -8.22 -12.19
CA TYR A 176 -21.39 -7.93 -11.41
C TYR A 176 -20.80 -9.24 -10.88
N ILE A 177 -19.49 -9.43 -11.03
CA ILE A 177 -18.76 -10.60 -10.50
C ILE A 177 -17.48 -10.13 -9.80
N GLY A 178 -17.25 -10.63 -8.58
CA GLY A 178 -16.13 -10.24 -7.73
C GLY A 178 -15.07 -11.33 -7.59
N PHE A 179 -13.81 -10.91 -7.39
CA PHE A 179 -12.68 -11.80 -7.16
C PHE A 179 -11.72 -11.24 -6.12
N VAL A 180 -10.98 -12.13 -5.45
CA VAL A 180 -9.92 -11.82 -4.49
C VAL A 180 -8.68 -12.66 -4.79
N PRO A 181 -7.44 -12.18 -4.46
CA PRO A 181 -6.23 -12.96 -4.65
C PRO A 181 -6.28 -14.28 -3.87
N PRO A 182 -5.91 -15.41 -4.50
CA PRO A 182 -5.83 -16.69 -3.79
C PRO A 182 -4.85 -16.68 -2.61
N GLN A 183 -3.91 -15.75 -2.59
CA GLN A 183 -2.89 -15.55 -1.57
C GLN A 183 -3.44 -15.19 -0.19
N ILE A 184 -4.72 -14.82 -0.06
CA ILE A 184 -5.36 -14.67 1.26
C ILE A 184 -5.22 -15.92 2.12
N MET A 185 -5.12 -17.11 1.49
CA MET A 185 -4.88 -18.38 2.19
C MET A 185 -3.51 -18.45 2.86
N THR A 186 -2.55 -17.64 2.42
CA THR A 186 -1.23 -17.49 3.03
C THR A 186 -1.23 -16.32 4.01
N TRP A 187 -1.70 -15.16 3.56
CA TRP A 187 -1.66 -13.92 4.34
C TRP A 187 -2.52 -13.99 5.60
N ASP A 188 -3.72 -14.58 5.49
CA ASP A 188 -4.68 -14.71 6.59
C ASP A 188 -4.88 -16.17 7.05
N LYS A 189 -3.83 -16.99 6.94
CA LYS A 189 -3.87 -18.41 7.29
C LYS A 189 -4.46 -18.67 8.70
N ALA A 190 -4.09 -17.83 9.68
CA ALA A 190 -4.61 -17.95 11.05
C ALA A 190 -6.14 -17.80 11.13
N ASN A 191 -6.70 -16.94 10.28
CA ASN A 191 -8.14 -16.64 10.23
C ASN A 191 -8.93 -17.61 9.34
N LEU A 192 -8.31 -18.13 8.25
CA LEU A 192 -9.01 -18.78 7.15
C LEU A 192 -8.77 -20.29 7.05
N ASN A 193 -7.68 -20.81 7.59
CA ASN A 193 -7.34 -22.23 7.46
C ASN A 193 -8.47 -23.16 7.98
N GLY A 194 -8.86 -24.13 7.14
CA GLY A 194 -9.96 -25.08 7.44
C GLY A 194 -11.38 -24.50 7.36
N LYS A 195 -11.53 -23.20 7.08
CA LYS A 195 -12.83 -22.53 6.94
C LYS A 195 -13.17 -22.25 5.47
N VAL A 196 -12.18 -21.82 4.69
CA VAL A 196 -12.33 -21.51 3.26
C VAL A 196 -11.23 -22.15 2.43
N THR A 197 -11.47 -22.24 1.13
CA THR A 197 -10.49 -22.42 0.07
C THR A 197 -10.73 -21.36 -1.00
N VAL A 198 -9.74 -21.06 -1.80
CA VAL A 198 -9.85 -20.03 -2.86
C VAL A 198 -9.50 -20.65 -4.20
N ASN A 199 -10.31 -20.41 -5.21
CA ASN A 199 -10.08 -20.86 -6.57
C ASN A 199 -9.28 -19.83 -7.37
N ASP A 200 -8.70 -20.27 -8.49
CA ASP A 200 -8.06 -19.40 -9.48
C ASP A 200 -9.06 -18.36 -10.01
N ILE A 201 -8.62 -17.09 -10.08
CA ILE A 201 -9.42 -15.95 -10.53
C ILE A 201 -9.87 -16.15 -11.99
N THR A 202 -8.93 -16.41 -12.88
CA THR A 202 -9.19 -16.49 -14.32
C THR A 202 -10.07 -17.68 -14.68
N GLU A 203 -9.80 -18.87 -14.12
CA GLU A 203 -10.61 -20.05 -14.36
C GLU A 203 -12.03 -19.89 -13.78
N THR A 204 -12.17 -19.23 -12.64
CA THR A 204 -13.48 -18.92 -12.06
C THR A 204 -14.27 -17.95 -12.95
N ALA A 205 -13.60 -16.94 -13.52
CA ALA A 205 -14.21 -16.02 -14.48
C ALA A 205 -14.69 -16.76 -15.74
N ARG A 206 -13.85 -17.64 -16.32
CA ARG A 206 -14.19 -18.47 -17.48
C ARG A 206 -15.41 -19.36 -17.24
N LYS A 207 -15.64 -19.78 -16.01
CA LYS A 207 -16.81 -20.57 -15.63
C LYS A 207 -18.08 -19.72 -15.53
N TYR A 208 -18.04 -18.61 -14.77
CA TYR A 208 -19.25 -17.86 -14.42
C TYR A 208 -19.68 -16.81 -15.45
N ILE A 209 -18.77 -16.19 -16.22
CA ILE A 209 -19.13 -15.14 -17.18
C ILE A 209 -20.06 -15.68 -18.29
N PRO A 210 -19.80 -16.84 -18.93
CA PRO A 210 -20.75 -17.44 -19.86
C PRO A 210 -22.11 -17.77 -19.25
N GLU A 211 -22.14 -18.21 -17.97
CA GLU A 211 -23.37 -18.46 -17.25
C GLU A 211 -24.19 -17.19 -17.03
N MET A 212 -23.52 -16.08 -16.64
CA MET A 212 -24.17 -14.76 -16.48
C MET A 212 -24.80 -14.29 -17.80
N ARG A 213 -24.07 -14.43 -18.92
CA ARG A 213 -24.58 -14.12 -20.25
C ARG A 213 -25.77 -14.99 -20.64
N ALA A 214 -25.70 -16.29 -20.37
CA ALA A 214 -26.81 -17.24 -20.61
C ALA A 214 -28.04 -16.91 -19.76
N LYS A 215 -27.86 -16.35 -18.57
CA LYS A 215 -28.93 -15.85 -17.69
C LYS A 215 -29.41 -14.45 -18.06
N GLY A 216 -28.89 -13.87 -19.14
CA GLY A 216 -29.39 -12.63 -19.74
C GLY A 216 -28.73 -11.37 -19.17
N ALA A 217 -27.50 -11.40 -18.70
CA ALA A 217 -26.74 -10.18 -18.43
C ALA A 217 -26.44 -9.45 -19.75
N ASP A 218 -26.88 -8.21 -19.87
CA ASP A 218 -26.61 -7.32 -21.02
C ASP A 218 -25.20 -6.72 -20.96
N VAL A 219 -24.75 -6.38 -19.76
CA VAL A 219 -23.40 -5.86 -19.46
C VAL A 219 -22.80 -6.70 -18.34
N VAL A 220 -21.54 -7.11 -18.47
CA VAL A 220 -20.80 -7.83 -17.43
C VAL A 220 -19.64 -6.96 -16.95
N VAL A 221 -19.70 -6.56 -15.68
CA VAL A 221 -18.70 -5.79 -14.96
C VAL A 221 -17.93 -6.74 -14.03
N VAL A 222 -16.65 -6.86 -14.28
CA VAL A 222 -15.73 -7.59 -13.39
C VAL A 222 -15.23 -6.61 -12.33
N VAL A 223 -15.39 -6.94 -11.06
CA VAL A 223 -14.89 -6.19 -9.90
C VAL A 223 -13.81 -7.05 -9.25
N ALA A 224 -12.56 -6.89 -9.70
CA ALA A 224 -11.47 -7.77 -9.33
C ALA A 224 -10.51 -7.09 -8.35
N HIS A 225 -10.50 -7.53 -7.10
CA HIS A 225 -9.44 -7.13 -6.17
C HIS A 225 -8.17 -7.92 -6.50
N SER A 226 -7.47 -7.47 -7.54
CA SER A 226 -6.29 -8.11 -8.14
C SER A 226 -5.55 -7.08 -8.98
N GLY A 227 -4.23 -7.15 -9.03
CA GLY A 227 -3.39 -6.25 -9.80
C GLY A 227 -3.28 -6.64 -11.29
N LEU A 228 -2.50 -5.86 -12.01
CA LEU A 228 -2.23 -6.03 -13.43
C LEU A 228 -0.78 -6.48 -13.66
N SER A 229 -0.60 -7.73 -14.11
CA SER A 229 0.66 -8.25 -14.66
C SER A 229 0.40 -8.94 -15.99
N ALA A 230 1.28 -8.71 -16.97
CA ALA A 230 1.28 -9.38 -18.28
C ALA A 230 2.31 -10.52 -18.36
N ASP A 231 2.85 -10.98 -17.23
CA ASP A 231 3.70 -12.16 -17.14
C ASP A 231 2.97 -13.41 -17.67
N PRO A 232 3.70 -14.45 -18.08
CA PRO A 232 3.06 -15.67 -18.54
C PRO A 232 2.07 -16.23 -17.50
N TYR A 233 0.89 -16.67 -17.97
CA TYR A 233 -0.15 -17.19 -17.10
C TYR A 233 0.38 -18.26 -16.14
N GLN A 234 0.07 -18.06 -14.89
CA GLN A 234 0.27 -19.05 -13.83
C GLN A 234 -1.05 -19.26 -13.10
N ALA A 235 -1.37 -20.52 -12.83
CA ALA A 235 -2.53 -20.83 -12.03
C ALA A 235 -2.37 -20.25 -10.61
N MET A 236 -3.46 -19.74 -10.05
CA MET A 236 -3.49 -19.10 -8.72
C MET A 236 -2.66 -17.81 -8.65
N ALA A 237 -2.45 -17.13 -9.79
CA ALA A 237 -1.74 -15.85 -9.81
C ALA A 237 -2.48 -14.78 -9.00
N GLU A 238 -1.72 -13.96 -8.28
CA GLU A 238 -2.22 -12.81 -7.52
C GLU A 238 -2.74 -11.71 -8.45
N ASN A 239 -1.97 -11.39 -9.49
CA ASN A 239 -2.23 -10.29 -10.41
C ASN A 239 -2.80 -10.82 -11.74
N SER A 240 -4.12 -10.98 -11.81
CA SER A 240 -4.80 -11.70 -12.90
C SER A 240 -5.58 -10.82 -13.89
N VAL A 241 -5.60 -9.49 -13.72
CA VAL A 241 -6.43 -8.58 -14.52
C VAL A 241 -6.12 -8.64 -16.01
N TYR A 242 -4.85 -8.84 -16.39
CA TYR A 242 -4.46 -9.03 -17.79
C TYR A 242 -5.22 -10.20 -18.46
N TYR A 243 -5.36 -11.31 -17.75
CA TYR A 243 -6.07 -12.50 -18.26
C TYR A 243 -7.58 -12.37 -18.16
N LEU A 244 -8.10 -11.64 -17.18
CA LEU A 244 -9.52 -11.31 -17.11
C LEU A 244 -9.98 -10.50 -18.32
N SER A 245 -9.16 -9.58 -18.82
CA SER A 245 -9.47 -8.82 -20.04
C SER A 245 -9.54 -9.66 -21.32
N GLN A 246 -9.07 -10.90 -21.27
CA GLN A 246 -9.12 -11.84 -22.38
C GLN A 246 -10.28 -12.85 -22.27
N VAL A 247 -11.05 -12.80 -21.17
CA VAL A 247 -12.22 -13.69 -20.99
C VAL A 247 -13.37 -13.17 -21.84
N PRO A 248 -13.90 -13.98 -22.79
CA PRO A 248 -15.01 -13.54 -23.63
C PRO A 248 -16.25 -13.18 -22.81
N GLY A 249 -16.84 -12.04 -23.13
CA GLY A 249 -18.06 -11.57 -22.47
C GLY A 249 -17.84 -10.62 -21.31
N VAL A 250 -16.62 -10.16 -21.06
CA VAL A 250 -16.31 -9.04 -20.15
C VAL A 250 -16.50 -7.72 -20.89
N ASP A 251 -17.25 -6.77 -20.32
CA ASP A 251 -17.47 -5.44 -20.91
C ASP A 251 -16.74 -4.32 -20.17
N ALA A 252 -16.46 -4.49 -18.89
CA ALA A 252 -15.66 -3.54 -18.08
C ALA A 252 -14.95 -4.26 -16.95
N ILE A 253 -13.78 -3.74 -16.54
CA ILE A 253 -13.01 -4.24 -15.40
C ILE A 253 -12.74 -3.08 -14.44
N MET A 254 -13.23 -3.22 -13.22
CA MET A 254 -12.95 -2.40 -12.07
C MET A 254 -11.94 -3.18 -11.22
N PHE A 255 -10.74 -2.61 -10.93
CA PHE A 255 -9.70 -3.39 -10.26
C PHE A 255 -8.86 -2.58 -9.28
N GLY A 256 -8.15 -3.26 -8.37
CA GLY A 256 -7.43 -2.65 -7.25
C GLY A 256 -6.22 -3.46 -6.79
N HIS A 257 -6.02 -3.54 -5.47
CA HIS A 257 -5.00 -4.33 -4.78
C HIS A 257 -3.56 -3.78 -4.89
N ALA A 258 -3.14 -3.35 -6.08
CA ALA A 258 -1.77 -2.88 -6.31
C ALA A 258 -1.54 -1.42 -5.91
N HIS A 259 -2.56 -0.72 -5.42
CA HIS A 259 -2.51 0.69 -5.00
C HIS A 259 -1.96 1.64 -6.08
N ALA A 260 -2.06 1.27 -7.35
CA ALA A 260 -1.59 2.05 -8.48
C ALA A 260 -2.75 2.70 -9.25
N VAL A 261 -2.44 3.54 -10.21
CA VAL A 261 -3.45 4.23 -11.02
C VAL A 261 -3.41 3.74 -12.46
N PHE A 262 -4.50 3.10 -12.91
CA PHE A 262 -4.71 2.75 -14.32
C PHE A 262 -6.00 3.42 -14.83
N PRO A 263 -6.00 4.02 -16.03
CA PRO A 263 -4.86 4.20 -16.94
C PRO A 263 -3.79 5.13 -16.37
N GLY A 264 -2.52 4.77 -16.50
CA GLY A 264 -1.39 5.52 -15.97
C GLY A 264 -0.09 5.19 -16.71
N LYS A 265 0.88 6.11 -16.60
CA LYS A 265 2.18 5.99 -17.30
C LYS A 265 2.94 4.71 -16.98
N ASP A 266 2.78 4.19 -15.75
CA ASP A 266 3.49 3.02 -15.26
C ASP A 266 3.07 1.73 -15.99
N PHE A 267 1.89 1.74 -16.63
CA PHE A 267 1.35 0.65 -17.40
C PHE A 267 1.47 0.84 -18.92
N ALA A 268 2.10 1.93 -19.40
CA ALA A 268 2.18 2.25 -20.82
C ALA A 268 2.93 1.18 -21.66
N ASN A 269 3.82 0.41 -21.04
CA ASN A 269 4.59 -0.64 -21.71
C ASN A 269 3.92 -2.03 -21.65
N ILE A 270 2.77 -2.16 -21.00
CA ILE A 270 2.03 -3.42 -20.95
C ILE A 270 1.39 -3.69 -22.32
N LYS A 271 1.67 -4.85 -22.87
CA LYS A 271 1.08 -5.28 -24.13
C LYS A 271 -0.44 -5.30 -24.05
N GLY A 272 -1.11 -4.64 -24.99
CA GLY A 272 -2.58 -4.56 -25.04
C GLY A 272 -3.18 -3.44 -24.20
N ALA A 273 -2.39 -2.68 -23.42
CA ALA A 273 -2.85 -1.49 -22.74
C ALA A 273 -2.90 -0.28 -23.71
N ASP A 274 -4.03 0.40 -23.75
CA ASP A 274 -4.22 1.70 -24.39
C ASP A 274 -4.52 2.73 -23.30
N ILE A 275 -3.48 3.45 -22.87
CA ILE A 275 -3.57 4.40 -21.77
C ILE A 275 -4.46 5.60 -22.10
N ALA A 276 -4.52 5.99 -23.38
CA ALA A 276 -5.34 7.13 -23.80
C ALA A 276 -6.85 6.82 -23.76
N LYS A 277 -7.23 5.57 -24.02
CA LYS A 277 -8.61 5.10 -23.92
C LYS A 277 -8.94 4.48 -22.57
N GLY A 278 -7.94 4.11 -21.78
CA GLY A 278 -8.12 3.35 -20.56
C GLY A 278 -8.62 1.93 -20.83
N THR A 279 -8.03 1.23 -21.83
CA THR A 279 -8.45 -0.13 -22.15
C THR A 279 -7.29 -1.12 -22.03
N LEU A 280 -7.62 -2.37 -21.73
CA LEU A 280 -6.72 -3.50 -21.69
C LEU A 280 -7.26 -4.60 -22.61
N ASN A 281 -6.51 -4.96 -23.66
CA ASN A 281 -6.96 -5.86 -24.73
C ASN A 281 -8.32 -5.44 -25.33
N GLY A 282 -8.60 -4.12 -25.38
CA GLY A 282 -9.85 -3.56 -25.88
C GLY A 282 -10.98 -3.47 -24.87
N VAL A 283 -10.84 -4.03 -23.67
CA VAL A 283 -11.81 -3.93 -22.56
C VAL A 283 -11.50 -2.69 -21.72
N PRO A 284 -12.45 -1.78 -21.46
CA PRO A 284 -12.23 -0.64 -20.57
C PRO A 284 -11.94 -1.15 -19.15
N ALA A 285 -10.90 -0.57 -18.55
CA ALA A 285 -10.45 -0.96 -17.22
C ALA A 285 -10.02 0.27 -16.43
N VAL A 286 -10.22 0.26 -15.11
CA VAL A 286 -9.76 1.34 -14.23
C VAL A 286 -9.27 0.77 -12.89
N MET A 287 -8.21 1.37 -12.34
CA MET A 287 -7.71 1.17 -10.97
C MET A 287 -7.43 2.55 -10.38
N PRO A 288 -8.26 3.04 -9.45
CA PRO A 288 -8.22 4.42 -8.97
C PRO A 288 -7.33 4.64 -7.73
N GLY A 289 -6.17 4.01 -7.66
CA GLY A 289 -5.23 4.25 -6.56
C GLY A 289 -5.66 3.64 -5.23
N MET A 290 -5.61 4.41 -4.15
CA MET A 290 -5.96 3.97 -2.80
C MET A 290 -6.47 5.11 -1.92
N TRP A 291 -7.10 4.78 -0.77
CA TRP A 291 -7.51 5.71 0.28
C TRP A 291 -8.48 6.80 -0.19
N GLY A 292 -9.09 6.61 -1.36
CA GLY A 292 -9.96 7.61 -1.97
C GLY A 292 -9.19 8.80 -2.56
N ASP A 293 -7.96 8.63 -3.00
CA ASP A 293 -7.16 9.65 -3.68
C ASP A 293 -7.61 9.90 -5.12
N HIS A 294 -8.29 8.92 -5.74
CA HIS A 294 -8.90 9.01 -7.06
C HIS A 294 -10.31 8.41 -7.08
N LEU A 295 -11.11 8.80 -8.06
CA LEU A 295 -12.34 8.14 -8.49
C LEU A 295 -12.11 7.45 -9.82
N GLY A 296 -12.37 6.13 -9.89
CA GLY A 296 -12.41 5.40 -11.16
C GLY A 296 -13.69 5.69 -11.93
N VAL A 297 -13.57 5.91 -13.23
CA VAL A 297 -14.70 6.17 -14.13
C VAL A 297 -14.55 5.36 -15.40
N VAL A 298 -15.57 4.59 -15.75
CA VAL A 298 -15.70 3.88 -17.02
C VAL A 298 -16.98 4.32 -17.70
N ASP A 299 -16.89 4.89 -18.89
CA ASP A 299 -18.03 5.28 -19.72
C ASP A 299 -18.22 4.25 -20.83
N LEU A 300 -19.44 3.72 -20.97
CA LEU A 300 -19.87 2.79 -22.00
C LEU A 300 -20.99 3.42 -22.81
N VAL A 301 -20.89 3.35 -24.13
CA VAL A 301 -22.01 3.62 -25.05
C VAL A 301 -22.59 2.29 -25.48
N LEU A 302 -23.86 2.08 -25.17
CA LEU A 302 -24.60 0.87 -25.47
C LEU A 302 -25.63 1.12 -26.57
N ASN A 303 -25.75 0.19 -27.51
CA ASN A 303 -26.74 0.23 -28.59
C ASN A 303 -27.59 -1.06 -28.58
N ASN A 304 -28.88 -0.92 -28.92
CA ASN A 304 -29.85 -2.02 -28.95
C ASN A 304 -30.47 -2.20 -30.34
N ASP A 305 -29.63 -2.21 -31.40
CA ASP A 305 -30.09 -2.36 -32.79
C ASP A 305 -30.68 -3.74 -33.07
N SER A 306 -30.23 -4.77 -32.40
CA SER A 306 -30.62 -6.18 -32.61
C SER A 306 -31.58 -6.75 -31.56
N GLY A 307 -32.14 -5.89 -30.68
CA GLY A 307 -32.91 -6.33 -29.53
C GLY A 307 -32.06 -6.84 -28.37
N LYS A 308 -30.72 -6.65 -28.46
CA LYS A 308 -29.73 -6.95 -27.41
C LYS A 308 -28.81 -5.76 -27.24
N TRP A 309 -28.56 -5.40 -26.00
CA TRP A 309 -27.59 -4.34 -25.69
C TRP A 309 -26.17 -4.78 -26.01
N GLN A 310 -25.42 -3.93 -26.69
CA GLN A 310 -24.01 -4.15 -27.04
C GLN A 310 -23.21 -2.88 -26.76
N VAL A 311 -22.04 -3.02 -26.15
CA VAL A 311 -21.09 -1.93 -25.98
C VAL A 311 -20.46 -1.60 -27.33
N THR A 312 -20.63 -0.37 -27.79
CA THR A 312 -20.11 0.12 -29.08
C THR A 312 -18.92 1.05 -28.94
N GLN A 313 -18.85 1.78 -27.80
CA GLN A 313 -17.72 2.64 -27.45
C GLN A 313 -17.47 2.57 -25.95
N SER A 314 -16.22 2.77 -25.55
CA SER A 314 -15.85 2.82 -24.16
C SER A 314 -14.64 3.73 -23.93
N LYS A 315 -14.55 4.26 -22.71
CA LYS A 315 -13.41 5.02 -22.21
C LYS A 315 -13.30 4.80 -20.71
N ALA A 316 -12.07 4.75 -20.18
CA ALA A 316 -11.85 4.77 -18.74
C ALA A 316 -10.84 5.85 -18.34
N GLU A 317 -11.00 6.40 -17.15
CA GLU A 317 -10.11 7.38 -16.54
C GLU A 317 -10.14 7.27 -15.01
N ALA A 318 -9.05 7.67 -14.36
CA ALA A 318 -8.99 7.86 -12.91
C ALA A 318 -8.93 9.37 -12.63
N ARG A 319 -9.90 9.88 -11.88
CA ARG A 319 -10.02 11.31 -11.55
C ARG A 319 -9.41 11.58 -10.17
N PRO A 320 -8.31 12.35 -10.05
CA PRO A 320 -7.67 12.63 -8.77
C PRO A 320 -8.47 13.66 -7.96
N ILE A 321 -8.41 13.55 -6.62
CA ILE A 321 -8.90 14.60 -5.70
C ILE A 321 -7.85 15.69 -5.45
N TYR A 322 -6.59 15.43 -5.79
CA TYR A 322 -5.46 16.33 -5.53
C TYR A 322 -4.49 16.39 -6.72
N ASP A 323 -4.13 17.60 -7.13
CA ASP A 323 -3.07 17.82 -8.12
C ASP A 323 -1.71 17.87 -7.40
N ALA A 324 -0.91 16.80 -7.55
CA ALA A 324 0.39 16.70 -6.91
C ALA A 324 1.44 17.67 -7.47
N VAL A 325 1.28 18.12 -8.73
CA VAL A 325 2.20 19.07 -9.39
C VAL A 325 1.89 20.49 -8.95
N ALA A 326 0.62 20.90 -9.04
CA ALA A 326 0.17 22.22 -8.59
C ALA A 326 0.05 22.32 -7.06
N LYS A 327 0.17 21.20 -6.33
CA LYS A 327 -0.04 21.08 -4.88
C LYS A 327 -1.38 21.67 -4.44
N LYS A 328 -2.44 21.31 -5.15
CA LYS A 328 -3.78 21.90 -5.00
C LYS A 328 -4.85 20.81 -4.91
N SER A 329 -5.78 20.98 -3.96
CA SER A 329 -7.01 20.18 -3.90
C SER A 329 -7.89 20.44 -5.13
N LEU A 330 -8.42 19.37 -5.70
CA LEU A 330 -9.37 19.38 -6.82
C LEU A 330 -10.80 19.07 -6.37
N ALA A 331 -10.98 18.55 -5.15
CA ALA A 331 -12.27 18.23 -4.57
C ALA A 331 -12.37 18.72 -3.13
N ALA A 332 -13.43 19.44 -2.79
CA ALA A 332 -13.75 19.78 -1.41
C ALA A 332 -14.29 18.54 -0.67
N GLU A 333 -14.31 18.56 0.65
CA GLU A 333 -14.99 17.54 1.46
C GLU A 333 -16.51 17.61 1.29
N ASP A 334 -17.19 16.47 1.29
CA ASP A 334 -18.66 16.40 1.37
C ASP A 334 -19.11 16.58 2.81
N GLY A 335 -19.72 17.73 3.11
CA GLY A 335 -20.15 18.07 4.46
C GLY A 335 -21.22 17.13 5.06
N LYS A 336 -22.01 16.43 4.23
CA LYS A 336 -22.99 15.44 4.72
C LYS A 336 -22.25 14.20 5.22
N LEU A 337 -21.25 13.74 4.45
CA LEU A 337 -20.48 12.57 4.80
C LEU A 337 -19.60 12.84 6.03
N VAL A 338 -18.99 14.03 6.13
CA VAL A 338 -18.27 14.49 7.32
C VAL A 338 -19.17 14.44 8.55
N ALA A 339 -20.41 14.95 8.46
CA ALA A 339 -21.36 14.92 9.57
C ALA A 339 -21.73 13.50 10.01
N VAL A 340 -21.90 12.58 9.07
CA VAL A 340 -22.20 11.16 9.35
C VAL A 340 -21.05 10.48 10.10
N LEU A 341 -19.81 10.83 9.79
CA LEU A 341 -18.59 10.19 10.32
C LEU A 341 -18.03 10.88 11.56
N LYS A 342 -18.54 12.08 11.91
CA LYS A 342 -17.93 12.91 12.96
C LYS A 342 -17.69 12.18 14.28
N ALA A 343 -18.66 11.44 14.77
CA ALA A 343 -18.55 10.74 16.05
C ALA A 343 -17.48 9.63 16.02
N ASP A 344 -17.38 8.91 14.89
CA ASP A 344 -16.38 7.85 14.70
C ASP A 344 -14.99 8.47 14.50
N HIS A 345 -14.90 9.60 13.81
CA HIS A 345 -13.68 10.39 13.66
C HIS A 345 -13.14 10.87 15.02
N ASP A 346 -13.98 11.50 15.84
CA ASP A 346 -13.59 12.00 17.16
C ASP A 346 -13.13 10.85 18.08
N ALA A 347 -13.85 9.73 18.05
CA ALA A 347 -13.49 8.53 18.82
C ALA A 347 -12.18 7.90 18.35
N THR A 348 -11.90 7.92 17.05
CA THR A 348 -10.62 7.45 16.50
C THR A 348 -9.47 8.36 16.93
N ARG A 349 -9.63 9.67 16.92
CA ARG A 349 -8.63 10.61 17.43
C ARG A 349 -8.34 10.38 18.91
N GLU A 350 -9.37 10.13 19.72
CA GLU A 350 -9.21 9.74 21.12
C GLU A 350 -8.45 8.41 21.24
N PHE A 351 -8.79 7.41 20.44
CA PHE A 351 -8.14 6.10 20.44
C PHE A 351 -6.63 6.19 20.17
N VAL A 352 -6.21 6.91 19.13
CA VAL A 352 -4.78 7.05 18.77
C VAL A 352 -3.99 7.94 19.75
N SER A 353 -4.67 8.74 20.57
CA SER A 353 -4.03 9.55 21.59
C SER A 353 -3.79 8.80 22.91
N LYS A 354 -4.39 7.59 23.06
CA LYS A 354 -4.19 6.77 24.27
C LYS A 354 -2.77 6.20 24.30
N PRO A 355 -2.22 6.05 25.52
CA PRO A 355 -0.92 5.41 25.67
C PRO A 355 -0.92 3.96 25.14
N ILE A 356 0.07 3.64 24.30
CA ILE A 356 0.33 2.26 23.85
C ILE A 356 1.37 1.57 24.72
N GLY A 357 2.22 2.34 25.43
CA GLY A 357 3.27 1.82 26.28
C GLY A 357 4.09 2.94 26.89
N LYS A 358 5.31 2.60 27.35
CA LYS A 358 6.27 3.55 27.93
C LYS A 358 7.66 3.31 27.39
N SER A 359 8.48 4.37 27.30
CA SER A 359 9.92 4.31 27.09
C SER A 359 10.67 4.74 28.34
N ALA A 360 11.73 4.00 28.68
CA ALA A 360 12.62 4.34 29.79
C ALA A 360 13.59 5.47 29.42
N ASP A 361 13.91 5.62 28.11
CA ASP A 361 14.87 6.59 27.58
C ASP A 361 14.31 7.36 26.39
N ASN A 362 14.96 8.49 26.05
CA ASN A 362 14.66 9.27 24.86
C ASN A 362 15.13 8.54 23.59
N MET A 363 14.39 8.70 22.50
CA MET A 363 14.74 8.19 21.18
C MET A 363 14.83 9.35 20.19
N TYR A 364 16.05 9.76 19.84
CA TYR A 364 16.32 10.86 18.91
C TYR A 364 17.24 10.39 17.78
N SER A 365 16.89 10.70 16.54
CA SER A 365 17.61 10.22 15.35
C SER A 365 18.78 11.13 14.91
N TYR A 366 19.26 12.01 15.77
CA TYR A 366 20.31 12.98 15.43
C TYR A 366 21.64 12.37 14.98
N LEU A 367 21.91 11.13 15.39
CA LEU A 367 23.13 10.38 15.10
C LEU A 367 22.90 9.17 14.18
N ALA A 368 21.65 8.92 13.77
CA ALA A 368 21.26 7.69 13.04
C ALA A 368 21.95 7.51 11.67
N LEU A 369 22.54 8.56 11.09
CA LEU A 369 23.33 8.46 9.87
C LEU A 369 24.82 8.13 10.08
N VAL A 370 25.33 8.18 11.33
CA VAL A 370 26.78 8.05 11.59
C VAL A 370 27.13 6.98 12.62
N GLN A 371 26.15 6.48 13.34
CA GLN A 371 26.31 5.37 14.30
C GLN A 371 24.99 4.61 14.44
N ASP A 372 25.06 3.42 15.04
CA ASP A 372 23.87 2.67 15.40
C ASP A 372 22.99 3.47 16.39
N ASP A 373 21.67 3.42 16.18
CA ASP A 373 20.75 4.38 16.77
C ASP A 373 19.50 3.71 17.33
N PRO A 374 19.07 4.07 18.56
CA PRO A 374 17.93 3.44 19.21
C PRO A 374 16.61 3.61 18.44
N THR A 375 16.45 4.66 17.59
CA THR A 375 15.23 4.85 16.81
C THR A 375 15.07 3.79 15.72
N VAL A 376 16.18 3.37 15.11
CA VAL A 376 16.21 2.29 14.10
C VAL A 376 16.17 0.93 14.80
N GLN A 377 16.90 0.78 15.92
CA GLN A 377 16.95 -0.47 16.67
C GLN A 377 15.57 -0.92 17.17
N VAL A 378 14.77 -0.01 17.71
CA VAL A 378 13.41 -0.31 18.19
C VAL A 378 12.50 -0.82 17.06
N VAL A 379 12.63 -0.27 15.86
CA VAL A 379 11.90 -0.75 14.68
C VAL A 379 12.36 -2.16 14.30
N ASN A 380 13.67 -2.39 14.23
CA ASN A 380 14.24 -3.70 13.91
C ASN A 380 13.81 -4.78 14.93
N MET A 381 13.85 -4.47 16.23
CA MET A 381 13.39 -5.39 17.28
C MET A 381 11.90 -5.75 17.12
N ALA A 382 11.06 -4.77 16.81
CA ALA A 382 9.62 -4.99 16.63
C ALA A 382 9.34 -5.87 15.39
N GLN A 383 9.97 -5.57 14.25
CA GLN A 383 9.85 -6.37 13.02
C GLN A 383 10.32 -7.81 13.25
N LYS A 384 11.48 -7.99 13.86
CA LYS A 384 12.05 -9.30 14.16
C LYS A 384 11.13 -10.12 15.07
N ALA A 385 10.68 -9.53 16.18
CA ALA A 385 9.78 -10.21 17.12
C ALA A 385 8.45 -10.63 16.47
N TYR A 386 7.91 -9.80 15.58
CA TYR A 386 6.71 -10.11 14.79
C TYR A 386 6.96 -11.34 13.91
N VAL A 387 8.05 -11.34 13.14
CA VAL A 387 8.38 -12.43 12.22
C VAL A 387 8.66 -13.72 12.98
N GLU A 388 9.46 -13.68 14.04
CA GLU A 388 9.75 -14.84 14.89
C GLU A 388 8.47 -15.46 15.48
N HIS A 389 7.48 -14.63 15.85
CA HIS A 389 6.18 -15.12 16.28
C HIS A 389 5.37 -15.73 15.13
N TYR A 390 5.34 -15.06 13.98
CA TYR A 390 4.55 -15.47 12.82
C TYR A 390 4.99 -16.83 12.26
N ILE A 391 6.29 -17.05 12.14
CA ILE A 391 6.85 -18.28 11.53
C ILE A 391 6.81 -19.51 12.44
N GLN A 392 6.45 -19.39 13.73
CA GLN A 392 6.42 -20.53 14.67
C GLN A 392 5.56 -21.70 14.18
N GLY A 393 4.51 -21.41 13.41
CA GLY A 393 3.63 -22.41 12.81
C GLY A 393 4.11 -23.01 11.49
N ASP A 394 5.22 -22.52 10.93
CA ASP A 394 5.77 -22.96 9.65
C ASP A 394 7.05 -23.77 9.89
N PRO A 395 7.04 -25.11 9.66
CA PRO A 395 8.18 -25.97 10.00
C PRO A 395 9.43 -25.72 9.15
N ASP A 396 9.32 -25.04 8.01
CA ASP A 396 10.45 -24.72 7.13
C ASP A 396 11.05 -23.36 7.45
N LEU A 397 10.20 -22.34 7.66
CA LEU A 397 10.64 -20.99 7.98
C LEU A 397 11.16 -20.87 9.42
N ALA A 398 10.55 -21.57 10.38
CA ALA A 398 10.94 -21.54 11.80
C ALA A 398 12.37 -22.01 12.08
N LYS A 399 13.02 -22.69 11.12
CA LYS A 399 14.43 -23.15 11.24
C LYS A 399 15.44 -22.09 10.78
N LEU A 400 14.97 -21.06 10.08
CA LEU A 400 15.82 -20.04 9.49
C LEU A 400 16.06 -18.89 10.48
N PRO A 401 17.28 -18.36 10.58
CA PRO A 401 17.56 -17.20 11.41
C PRO A 401 16.87 -15.96 10.81
N VAL A 402 16.29 -15.14 11.70
CA VAL A 402 15.58 -13.91 11.35
C VAL A 402 16.50 -12.72 11.59
N LEU A 403 16.73 -11.95 10.54
CA LEU A 403 17.34 -10.62 10.53
C LEU A 403 16.25 -9.57 10.30
N SER A 404 16.55 -8.30 10.55
CA SER A 404 15.64 -7.21 10.28
C SER A 404 16.35 -6.03 9.63
N ALA A 405 15.76 -5.47 8.59
CA ALA A 405 16.28 -4.30 7.86
C ALA A 405 15.35 -3.10 8.05
N ALA A 406 15.89 -2.00 8.56
CA ALA A 406 15.18 -0.73 8.69
C ALA A 406 16.11 0.45 8.40
N ALA A 407 15.54 1.55 7.92
CA ALA A 407 16.26 2.77 7.61
C ALA A 407 15.80 3.93 8.52
N PRO A 408 16.66 4.91 8.81
CA PRO A 408 16.25 6.13 9.49
C PRO A 408 15.49 7.04 8.53
N PHE A 409 14.18 7.20 8.72
CA PHE A 409 13.33 7.97 7.80
C PHE A 409 13.32 9.48 8.08
N LYS A 410 13.53 9.90 9.33
CA LYS A 410 13.54 11.30 9.76
C LYS A 410 14.93 11.68 10.25
N VAL A 411 15.77 12.14 9.34
CA VAL A 411 17.17 12.51 9.59
C VAL A 411 17.58 13.74 8.75
N GLY A 412 16.69 14.73 8.65
CA GLY A 412 16.96 15.97 7.89
C GLY A 412 16.39 15.98 6.47
N GLY A 413 15.51 15.05 6.12
CA GLY A 413 14.89 14.95 4.80
C GLY A 413 15.91 14.64 3.69
N ARG A 414 15.90 15.46 2.63
CA ARG A 414 16.90 15.43 1.54
C ARG A 414 17.94 16.54 1.72
N LYS A 415 18.44 16.76 2.94
CA LYS A 415 19.20 17.93 3.35
C LYS A 415 18.44 19.26 3.12
N ASN A 416 17.15 19.24 3.38
CA ASN A 416 16.27 20.40 3.13
C ASN A 416 15.35 20.73 4.32
N ASP A 417 15.41 19.95 5.40
CA ASP A 417 14.58 20.14 6.58
C ASP A 417 15.37 19.83 7.88
N PRO A 418 16.08 20.84 8.44
CA PRO A 418 16.87 20.67 9.66
C PRO A 418 16.04 20.40 10.92
N ALA A 419 14.70 20.49 10.85
CA ALA A 419 13.78 20.13 11.92
C ALA A 419 13.23 18.70 11.79
N SER A 420 13.46 18.02 10.66
CA SER A 420 12.91 16.68 10.40
C SER A 420 13.77 15.58 11.02
N PHE A 421 13.70 15.45 12.34
CA PHE A 421 14.30 14.36 13.11
C PHE A 421 13.25 13.67 13.99
N VAL A 422 13.50 12.44 14.39
CA VAL A 422 12.71 11.77 15.42
C VAL A 422 13.06 12.39 16.77
N GLU A 423 12.04 12.79 17.53
CA GLU A 423 12.17 13.32 18.88
C GLU A 423 11.11 12.70 19.80
N VAL A 424 11.30 11.44 20.16
CA VAL A 424 10.42 10.73 21.08
C VAL A 424 11.00 10.78 22.49
N GLU A 425 10.31 11.47 23.37
CA GLU A 425 10.72 11.63 24.77
C GLU A 425 10.44 10.35 25.58
N LYS A 426 11.24 10.10 26.60
CA LYS A 426 10.97 9.07 27.61
C LYS A 426 9.63 9.33 28.31
N GLY A 427 8.99 8.26 28.74
CA GLY A 427 7.68 8.33 29.39
C GLY A 427 6.60 7.62 28.58
N GLN A 428 5.38 8.10 28.63
CA GLN A 428 4.25 7.48 27.92
C GLN A 428 4.38 7.68 26.41
N LEU A 429 4.16 6.59 25.68
CA LEU A 429 4.14 6.55 24.21
C LEU A 429 2.72 6.34 23.71
N THR A 430 2.41 6.95 22.58
CA THR A 430 1.14 6.83 21.85
C THR A 430 1.38 6.29 20.45
N PHE A 431 0.32 6.00 19.69
CA PHE A 431 0.43 5.64 18.27
C PHE A 431 1.16 6.71 17.45
N ARG A 432 1.04 7.99 17.82
CA ARG A 432 1.78 9.09 17.16
C ARG A 432 3.29 8.91 17.28
N ASN A 433 3.77 8.46 18.44
CA ASN A 433 5.20 8.19 18.62
C ASN A 433 5.66 7.01 17.77
N ALA A 434 4.84 5.97 17.60
CA ALA A 434 5.15 4.87 16.69
C ALA A 434 5.22 5.36 15.22
N ALA A 435 4.31 6.26 14.82
CA ALA A 435 4.35 6.86 13.48
C ALA A 435 5.51 7.84 13.28
N ASP A 436 6.00 8.48 14.34
CA ASP A 436 7.20 9.32 14.30
C ASP A 436 8.47 8.48 14.11
N LEU A 437 8.54 7.33 14.76
CA LEU A 437 9.61 6.34 14.59
C LEU A 437 9.55 5.63 13.22
N TYR A 438 8.35 5.38 12.70
CA TYR A 438 8.13 4.75 11.40
C TYR A 438 7.17 5.56 10.53
N LEU A 439 7.73 6.47 9.71
CA LEU A 439 6.99 7.54 9.03
C LEU A 439 5.98 7.05 7.97
N TYR A 440 6.32 5.97 7.24
CA TYR A 440 5.57 5.53 6.07
C TYR A 440 4.55 4.44 6.40
N PRO A 441 3.37 4.44 5.75
CA PRO A 441 2.36 3.38 5.92
C PRO A 441 2.73 2.14 5.10
N ASN A 442 3.94 1.61 5.33
CA ASN A 442 4.42 0.41 4.66
C ASN A 442 3.96 -0.84 5.41
N THR A 443 3.62 -1.90 4.68
CA THR A 443 3.34 -3.21 5.26
C THR A 443 4.63 -4.02 5.44
N LEU A 444 4.64 -4.92 6.43
CA LEU A 444 5.79 -5.77 6.72
C LEU A 444 5.89 -6.91 5.69
N VAL A 445 7.08 -7.11 5.12
CA VAL A 445 7.38 -8.20 4.19
C VAL A 445 8.65 -8.92 4.64
N VAL A 446 8.71 -10.22 4.44
CA VAL A 446 9.87 -11.05 4.80
C VAL A 446 10.49 -11.63 3.55
N MET A 447 11.79 -11.36 3.40
CA MET A 447 12.60 -11.85 2.29
C MET A 447 13.39 -13.08 2.72
N LYS A 448 13.55 -14.06 1.82
CA LYS A 448 14.44 -15.20 1.99
C LYS A 448 15.71 -14.97 1.16
N VAL A 449 16.82 -14.74 1.83
CA VAL A 449 18.06 -14.28 1.21
C VAL A 449 19.25 -15.14 1.60
N SER A 450 20.28 -15.17 0.76
CA SER A 450 21.57 -15.78 1.07
C SER A 450 22.48 -14.83 1.86
N GLY A 451 23.48 -15.35 2.56
CA GLY A 451 24.48 -14.53 3.25
C GLY A 451 25.28 -13.63 2.29
N LYS A 452 25.45 -14.05 1.03
CA LYS A 452 26.02 -13.22 -0.02
C LYS A 452 25.12 -12.01 -0.30
N GLU A 453 23.81 -12.21 -0.44
CA GLU A 453 22.85 -11.14 -0.70
C GLU A 453 22.74 -10.18 0.48
N VAL A 454 22.81 -10.65 1.72
CA VAL A 454 22.90 -9.79 2.91
C VAL A 454 24.12 -8.85 2.79
N LYS A 455 25.29 -9.36 2.41
CA LYS A 455 26.47 -8.53 2.21
C LYS A 455 26.29 -7.51 1.09
N GLU A 456 25.79 -7.93 -0.08
CA GLU A 456 25.59 -7.02 -1.22
C GLU A 456 24.47 -5.98 -0.93
N TRP A 457 23.45 -6.31 -0.14
CA TRP A 457 22.46 -5.34 0.34
C TRP A 457 23.14 -4.25 1.18
N LEU A 458 23.98 -4.65 2.14
CA LEU A 458 24.73 -3.70 2.98
C LEU A 458 25.73 -2.87 2.16
N GLU A 459 26.38 -3.44 1.13
CA GLU A 459 27.27 -2.73 0.22
C GLU A 459 26.51 -1.62 -0.56
N CYS A 460 25.26 -1.87 -0.98
CA CYS A 460 24.44 -0.82 -1.57
C CYS A 460 24.05 0.24 -0.54
N SER A 461 23.59 -0.16 0.66
CA SER A 461 23.28 0.77 1.75
C SER A 461 24.45 1.67 2.10
N ALA A 462 25.70 1.16 2.04
CA ALA A 462 26.91 1.93 2.28
C ALA A 462 27.17 3.05 1.24
N GLY A 463 26.40 3.10 0.14
CA GLY A 463 26.33 4.24 -0.78
C GLY A 463 25.89 5.56 -0.12
N GLN A 464 25.32 5.47 1.10
CA GLN A 464 24.98 6.63 1.96
C GLN A 464 26.18 7.52 2.25
N PHE A 465 27.40 7.01 2.17
CA PHE A 465 28.61 7.75 2.53
C PHE A 465 29.43 8.16 1.30
N ASN A 466 29.98 9.37 1.34
CA ASN A 466 31.03 9.77 0.42
C ASN A 466 32.33 8.99 0.71
N GLN A 467 33.18 8.88 -0.29
CA GLN A 467 34.52 8.35 -0.08
C GLN A 467 35.38 9.39 0.65
N ILE A 468 36.03 8.97 1.74
CA ILE A 468 36.96 9.79 2.50
C ILE A 468 38.39 9.50 2.04
N ASP A 469 39.09 10.56 1.64
CA ASP A 469 40.53 10.50 1.30
C ASP A 469 41.35 10.63 2.59
N PRO A 470 42.04 9.57 3.05
CA PRO A 470 42.86 9.62 4.26
C PRO A 470 44.12 10.50 4.13
N ALA A 471 44.48 10.96 2.93
CA ALA A 471 45.59 11.87 2.69
C ALA A 471 45.20 13.37 2.69
N SER A 472 43.90 13.66 2.70
CA SER A 472 43.39 15.04 2.62
C SER A 472 43.13 15.66 3.99
N SER A 473 43.71 16.85 4.26
CA SER A 473 43.40 17.67 5.43
C SER A 473 42.26 18.68 5.20
N LYS A 474 41.66 18.70 3.99
CA LYS A 474 40.54 19.59 3.67
C LYS A 474 39.24 19.03 4.28
N PRO A 475 38.23 19.89 4.52
CA PRO A 475 36.90 19.45 4.92
C PRO A 475 36.32 18.44 3.93
N GLN A 476 35.82 17.32 4.42
CA GLN A 476 35.22 16.24 3.66
C GLN A 476 33.83 15.94 4.22
N SER A 477 32.76 16.09 3.41
CA SER A 477 31.40 15.70 3.81
C SER A 477 31.29 14.17 3.83
N LEU A 478 30.83 13.62 4.95
CA LEU A 478 30.66 12.19 5.12
C LEU A 478 29.40 11.69 4.43
N ILE A 479 28.29 12.43 4.49
CA ILE A 479 27.00 11.98 3.99
C ILE A 479 26.82 12.34 2.51
N ASN A 480 26.45 11.36 1.72
CA ASN A 480 26.20 11.50 0.28
C ASN A 480 24.75 11.94 0.01
N TRP A 481 24.41 13.17 0.37
CA TRP A 481 23.06 13.72 0.25
C TRP A 481 22.51 13.75 -1.18
N ASP A 482 23.36 14.00 -2.16
CA ASP A 482 22.96 14.15 -3.56
C ASP A 482 22.84 12.81 -4.29
N GLY A 483 23.75 11.88 -4.01
CA GLY A 483 23.85 10.61 -4.72
C GLY A 483 23.10 9.45 -4.08
N PHE A 484 22.66 9.58 -2.82
CA PHE A 484 21.96 8.50 -2.11
C PHE A 484 20.82 9.04 -1.25
N ARG A 485 19.72 8.28 -1.15
CA ARG A 485 18.57 8.69 -0.34
C ARG A 485 18.65 8.04 1.05
N THR A 486 18.54 8.84 2.12
CA THR A 486 18.66 8.39 3.51
C THR A 486 17.68 7.28 3.86
N TYR A 487 16.48 7.28 3.29
CA TYR A 487 15.50 6.20 3.48
C TYR A 487 15.89 4.87 2.79
N ASN A 488 16.98 4.85 2.03
CA ASN A 488 17.61 3.64 1.47
C ASN A 488 18.82 3.17 2.30
N PHE A 489 19.21 3.90 3.34
CA PHE A 489 20.27 3.49 4.26
C PHE A 489 19.73 2.44 5.23
N ASP A 490 19.51 1.23 4.75
CA ASP A 490 19.09 0.12 5.59
C ASP A 490 20.21 -0.32 6.51
N VAL A 491 19.90 -0.40 7.80
CA VAL A 491 20.69 -1.11 8.81
C VAL A 491 20.08 -2.48 9.00
N ILE A 492 20.89 -3.54 8.93
CA ILE A 492 20.43 -4.92 9.13
C ILE A 492 20.80 -5.37 10.55
N ASP A 493 19.79 -5.54 11.40
CA ASP A 493 19.92 -6.10 12.74
C ASP A 493 20.07 -7.62 12.71
N GLY A 494 20.83 -8.15 13.68
CA GLY A 494 21.14 -9.57 13.81
C GLY A 494 22.47 -9.98 13.18
N VAL A 495 23.13 -9.11 12.42
CA VAL A 495 24.52 -9.26 11.95
C VAL A 495 25.38 -8.10 12.45
N ASN A 496 26.69 -8.34 12.61
CA ASN A 496 27.65 -7.28 12.99
C ASN A 496 28.57 -6.97 11.83
N TYR A 497 28.88 -5.67 11.60
CA TYR A 497 29.73 -5.25 10.51
C TYR A 497 30.37 -3.86 10.73
N GLN A 498 31.35 -3.53 9.91
CA GLN A 498 31.96 -2.19 9.84
C GLN A 498 31.85 -1.66 8.42
N ILE A 499 31.72 -0.33 8.29
CA ILE A 499 31.66 0.36 7.00
C ILE A 499 32.96 1.14 6.80
N ASP A 500 33.81 0.71 5.85
CA ASP A 500 35.06 1.37 5.47
C ASP A 500 34.78 2.43 4.40
N VAL A 501 34.62 3.67 4.85
CA VAL A 501 34.34 4.82 3.97
C VAL A 501 35.57 5.32 3.20
N THR A 502 36.76 4.75 3.41
CA THR A 502 37.94 5.05 2.58
C THR A 502 37.88 4.36 1.22
N GLN A 503 37.05 3.30 1.10
CA GLN A 503 36.84 2.60 -0.15
C GLN A 503 35.81 3.31 -1.02
N PRO A 504 35.90 3.23 -2.35
CA PRO A 504 34.84 3.70 -3.23
C PRO A 504 33.55 2.93 -2.98
N ALA A 505 32.39 3.54 -3.26
CA ALA A 505 31.12 2.83 -3.19
C ALA A 505 31.07 1.73 -4.28
N ARG A 506 30.67 0.52 -3.91
CA ARG A 506 30.50 -0.61 -4.84
C ARG A 506 29.33 -0.38 -5.79
N TYR A 507 28.28 0.27 -5.31
CA TYR A 507 27.02 0.56 -6.00
C TYR A 507 26.77 2.06 -6.07
N ASP A 508 26.01 2.49 -7.09
CA ASP A 508 25.45 3.84 -7.17
C ASP A 508 24.17 3.99 -6.31
N GLY A 509 23.55 5.14 -6.35
CA GLY A 509 22.31 5.44 -5.60
C GLY A 509 21.09 4.61 -6.04
N GLU A 510 21.18 3.92 -7.17
CA GLU A 510 20.15 3.00 -7.68
C GLU A 510 20.53 1.53 -7.51
N CYS A 511 21.52 1.24 -6.67
CA CYS A 511 22.10 -0.09 -6.45
C CYS A 511 22.60 -0.79 -7.74
N GLN A 512 23.01 -0.01 -8.75
CA GLN A 512 23.70 -0.55 -9.90
C GLN A 512 25.20 -0.66 -9.58
N MET A 513 25.78 -1.82 -9.86
CA MET A 513 27.18 -2.06 -9.55
C MET A 513 28.11 -1.21 -10.44
N ILE A 514 28.87 -0.32 -9.81
CA ILE A 514 29.81 0.59 -10.50
C ILE A 514 31.29 0.24 -10.25
N HIS A 515 31.63 -0.30 -9.09
CA HIS A 515 32.99 -0.71 -8.73
C HIS A 515 33.01 -2.15 -8.20
N PRO A 516 33.06 -3.18 -9.06
CA PRO A 516 32.92 -4.58 -8.64
C PRO A 516 33.98 -5.08 -7.64
N GLN A 517 35.16 -4.44 -7.59
CA GLN A 517 36.25 -4.80 -6.68
C GLN A 517 36.22 -3.99 -5.37
N ALA A 518 35.37 -2.97 -5.28
CA ALA A 518 35.26 -2.19 -4.05
C ALA A 518 34.51 -2.98 -2.97
N GLU A 519 34.91 -2.77 -1.73
CA GLU A 519 34.33 -3.46 -0.59
C GLU A 519 34.36 -2.54 0.63
N ARG A 520 33.20 -2.00 1.00
CA ARG A 520 33.01 -1.16 2.19
C ARG A 520 32.62 -1.96 3.42
N ILE A 521 31.88 -3.07 3.24
CA ILE A 521 31.41 -3.90 4.35
C ILE A 521 32.53 -4.84 4.80
N LYS A 522 33.03 -4.60 6.01
CA LYS A 522 34.12 -5.34 6.65
C LYS A 522 33.59 -6.10 7.87
N HIS A 523 34.24 -7.22 8.17
CA HIS A 523 33.98 -8.01 9.38
C HIS A 523 32.51 -8.40 9.56
N LEU A 524 31.82 -8.73 8.46
CA LEU A 524 30.43 -9.17 8.51
C LEU A 524 30.33 -10.52 9.22
N THR A 525 29.67 -10.54 10.39
CA THR A 525 29.53 -11.74 11.23
C THR A 525 28.09 -11.95 11.66
N PHE A 526 27.74 -13.23 11.83
CA PHE A 526 26.50 -13.69 12.46
C PHE A 526 26.84 -14.59 13.65
N ASN A 527 26.30 -14.30 14.83
CA ASN A 527 26.66 -15.02 16.08
C ASN A 527 28.17 -15.13 16.32
N GLY A 528 28.92 -14.06 16.03
CA GLY A 528 30.38 -13.96 16.23
C GLY A 528 31.23 -14.73 15.21
N LYS A 529 30.63 -15.33 14.17
CA LYS A 529 31.33 -16.04 13.09
C LYS A 529 31.14 -15.30 11.76
N PRO A 530 32.14 -15.33 10.86
CA PRO A 530 31.96 -14.79 9.52
C PRO A 530 30.67 -15.33 8.87
N VAL A 531 29.90 -14.48 8.22
CA VAL A 531 28.69 -14.92 7.51
C VAL A 531 29.09 -15.84 6.36
N ASP A 532 28.52 -17.05 6.36
CA ASP A 532 28.64 -17.95 5.22
C ASP A 532 27.81 -17.41 4.03
N PRO A 533 28.43 -17.15 2.87
CA PRO A 533 27.72 -16.64 1.69
C PRO A 533 26.56 -17.51 1.22
N GLN A 534 26.56 -18.81 1.55
CA GLN A 534 25.51 -19.76 1.18
C GLN A 534 24.46 -19.98 2.28
N ALA A 535 24.66 -19.42 3.49
CA ALA A 535 23.67 -19.51 4.56
C ALA A 535 22.38 -18.80 4.14
N THR A 536 21.23 -19.33 4.55
CA THR A 536 19.92 -18.73 4.26
C THR A 536 19.40 -18.02 5.49
N PHE A 537 18.90 -16.80 5.29
CA PHE A 537 18.32 -15.93 6.29
C PHE A 537 16.91 -15.51 5.88
N LEU A 538 16.07 -15.20 6.86
CA LEU A 538 14.87 -14.40 6.66
C LEU A 538 15.20 -12.95 7.05
N VAL A 539 14.85 -11.98 6.21
CA VAL A 539 15.02 -10.56 6.50
C VAL A 539 13.66 -9.90 6.55
N ALA A 540 13.25 -9.46 7.73
CA ALA A 540 12.07 -8.61 7.91
C ALA A 540 12.35 -7.22 7.34
N THR A 541 11.46 -6.69 6.52
CA THR A 541 11.58 -5.36 5.91
C THR A 541 10.19 -4.81 5.60
N ASN A 542 10.05 -3.94 4.64
CA ASN A 542 8.78 -3.38 4.21
C ASN A 542 8.49 -3.64 2.72
N ASN A 543 7.22 -3.46 2.33
CA ASN A 543 6.77 -3.68 0.96
C ASN A 543 7.52 -2.82 -0.08
N TYR A 544 7.82 -1.56 0.23
CA TYR A 544 8.57 -0.69 -0.67
C TYR A 544 9.97 -1.27 -0.99
N ARG A 545 10.64 -1.80 0.04
CA ARG A 545 11.94 -2.44 -0.11
C ARG A 545 11.85 -3.77 -0.82
N ALA A 546 10.92 -4.61 -0.41
CA ALA A 546 10.75 -5.97 -0.89
C ALA A 546 10.41 -6.02 -2.38
N TYR A 547 9.41 -5.26 -2.81
CA TYR A 547 8.94 -5.26 -4.21
C TYR A 547 9.77 -4.38 -5.15
N GLY A 548 10.57 -3.47 -4.61
CA GLY A 548 11.38 -2.56 -5.42
C GLY A 548 12.46 -3.24 -6.26
N GLY A 549 12.87 -4.47 -5.92
CA GLY A 549 13.86 -5.27 -6.68
C GLY A 549 15.23 -4.60 -6.84
N LYS A 550 15.49 -3.54 -6.07
CA LYS A 550 16.64 -2.67 -6.19
C LYS A 550 17.87 -3.22 -5.45
N PHE A 551 17.65 -3.70 -4.23
CA PHE A 551 18.69 -4.29 -3.39
C PHE A 551 18.87 -5.77 -3.69
N ALA A 552 20.08 -6.29 -3.47
CA ALA A 552 20.33 -7.73 -3.57
C ALA A 552 19.40 -8.52 -2.64
N GLY A 553 18.83 -9.61 -3.10
CA GLY A 553 17.87 -10.40 -2.32
C GLY A 553 16.48 -9.78 -2.19
N THR A 554 16.14 -8.76 -2.97
CA THR A 554 14.78 -8.20 -3.06
C THR A 554 14.11 -8.54 -4.39
N GLY A 555 12.82 -8.27 -4.53
CA GLY A 555 11.98 -8.67 -5.65
C GLY A 555 11.17 -9.95 -5.37
N ASP A 556 10.14 -10.20 -6.17
CA ASP A 556 9.11 -11.21 -5.94
C ASP A 556 9.64 -12.62 -5.68
N SER A 557 10.73 -13.00 -6.37
CA SER A 557 11.35 -14.34 -6.21
C SER A 557 11.96 -14.60 -4.83
N HIS A 558 12.18 -13.56 -4.03
CA HIS A 558 12.77 -13.66 -2.70
C HIS A 558 11.75 -13.51 -1.58
N ILE A 559 10.49 -13.21 -1.88
CA ILE A 559 9.46 -13.02 -0.86
C ILE A 559 9.14 -14.37 -0.21
N ALA A 560 9.39 -14.47 1.10
CA ALA A 560 8.97 -15.62 1.90
C ALA A 560 7.49 -15.50 2.27
N PHE A 561 7.07 -14.32 2.71
CA PHE A 561 5.67 -13.92 2.88
C PHE A 561 5.54 -12.40 3.01
N ALA A 562 4.36 -11.87 2.70
CA ALA A 562 3.96 -10.51 2.97
C ALA A 562 2.88 -10.50 4.06
N SER A 563 3.04 -9.62 5.05
CA SER A 563 2.05 -9.39 6.08
C SER A 563 1.12 -8.26 5.65
N PRO A 564 -0.19 -8.32 5.98
CA PRO A 564 -1.08 -7.19 5.81
C PRO A 564 -0.83 -6.07 6.83
N ASP A 565 -0.07 -6.35 7.90
CA ASP A 565 0.14 -5.41 8.99
C ASP A 565 1.17 -4.33 8.61
N GLU A 566 0.84 -3.08 8.87
CA GLU A 566 1.80 -1.98 8.71
C GLU A 566 2.93 -2.07 9.74
N ASN A 567 4.16 -1.78 9.33
CA ASN A 567 5.33 -1.78 10.22
C ASN A 567 5.13 -0.88 11.46
N ARG A 568 4.44 0.27 11.31
CA ARG A 568 4.15 1.16 12.46
C ARG A 568 3.12 0.55 13.44
N SER A 569 2.17 -0.24 12.95
CA SER A 569 1.22 -0.98 13.80
C SER A 569 1.92 -2.14 14.53
N VAL A 570 2.80 -2.85 13.83
CA VAL A 570 3.69 -3.86 14.42
C VAL A 570 4.55 -3.25 15.53
N LEU A 571 5.14 -2.08 15.29
CA LEU A 571 5.93 -1.34 16.27
C LEU A 571 5.09 -0.93 17.48
N ALA A 572 3.89 -0.38 17.27
CA ALA A 572 2.99 0.02 18.36
C ALA A 572 2.55 -1.19 19.23
N ALA A 573 2.22 -2.30 18.59
CA ALA A 573 1.86 -3.54 19.29
C ALA A 573 3.04 -4.09 20.11
N TRP A 574 4.26 -4.08 19.55
CA TRP A 574 5.48 -4.50 20.22
C TRP A 574 5.78 -3.60 21.44
N ILE A 575 5.70 -2.27 21.31
CA ILE A 575 5.86 -1.32 22.42
C ILE A 575 4.88 -1.66 23.55
N GLY A 576 3.61 -1.93 23.20
CA GLY A 576 2.57 -2.29 24.17
C GLY A 576 2.86 -3.60 24.89
N ALA A 577 3.29 -4.63 24.16
CA ALA A 577 3.62 -5.93 24.71
C ALA A 577 4.84 -5.87 25.65
N GLN A 578 5.92 -5.21 25.23
CA GLN A 578 7.12 -5.05 26.06
C GLN A 578 6.85 -4.20 27.30
N SER A 579 6.08 -3.12 27.17
CA SER A 579 5.71 -2.29 28.31
C SER A 579 4.85 -3.04 29.35
N LYS A 580 3.98 -3.96 28.90
CA LYS A 580 3.24 -4.85 29.82
C LYS A 580 4.16 -5.84 30.53
N LYS A 581 5.17 -6.36 29.84
CA LYS A 581 6.10 -7.38 30.36
C LYS A 581 7.15 -6.76 31.31
N GLU A 582 7.72 -5.61 30.95
CA GLU A 582 8.92 -5.03 31.58
C GLU A 582 8.69 -3.65 32.20
N GLY A 583 7.45 -3.11 32.11
CA GLY A 583 7.08 -1.78 32.61
C GLY A 583 7.36 -0.65 31.63
N ALA A 584 8.37 -0.79 30.78
CA ALA A 584 8.72 0.13 29.70
C ALA A 584 9.58 -0.59 28.65
N ILE A 585 9.67 -0.04 27.43
CA ILE A 585 10.74 -0.43 26.50
C ILE A 585 12.04 0.26 26.95
N HIS A 586 13.17 -0.41 26.69
CA HIS A 586 14.53 0.10 26.93
C HIS A 586 15.24 0.30 25.59
N PRO A 587 15.01 1.44 24.90
CA PRO A 587 15.59 1.70 23.61
C PRO A 587 17.09 1.93 23.76
N ALA A 588 17.88 1.01 23.23
CA ALA A 588 19.32 1.11 23.20
C ALA A 588 19.83 0.56 21.88
N ALA A 589 20.77 1.25 21.26
CA ALA A 589 21.53 0.72 20.15
C ALA A 589 22.34 -0.49 20.62
N ASP A 590 22.35 -1.58 19.84
CA ASP A 590 23.15 -2.78 20.18
C ASP A 590 24.56 -2.73 19.62
N ASN A 591 24.87 -1.65 18.87
CA ASN A 591 26.17 -1.38 18.25
C ASN A 591 26.58 -2.46 17.25
N ASN A 592 25.62 -2.99 16.52
CA ASN A 592 25.84 -4.04 15.55
C ASN A 592 26.58 -3.53 14.29
N TRP A 593 26.62 -2.23 14.09
CA TRP A 593 27.40 -1.61 13.02
C TRP A 593 28.13 -0.35 13.49
N ARG A 594 29.22 -0.03 12.81
CA ARG A 594 29.98 1.22 12.98
C ARG A 594 30.77 1.57 11.73
N LEU A 595 31.20 2.83 11.64
CA LEU A 595 32.24 3.24 10.68
C LEU A 595 33.59 2.63 11.08
N ALA A 596 34.32 2.12 10.10
CA ALA A 596 35.66 1.59 10.35
C ALA A 596 36.65 2.69 10.73
N PRO A 597 37.59 2.44 11.62
CA PRO A 597 38.66 3.39 11.94
C PRO A 597 39.47 3.78 10.71
N ILE A 598 39.80 5.07 10.57
CA ILE A 598 40.62 5.58 9.47
C ILE A 598 42.02 5.91 10.01
N HIS A 599 43.00 5.19 9.53
CA HIS A 599 44.41 5.46 9.83
C HIS A 599 44.94 6.49 8.81
N SER A 600 45.36 7.66 9.30
CA SER A 600 45.90 8.75 8.49
C SER A 600 47.12 9.36 9.19
N ASN A 601 48.12 9.76 8.39
CA ASN A 601 49.24 10.55 8.84
C ASN A 601 48.95 12.07 8.88
N THR A 602 47.75 12.45 8.40
CA THR A 602 47.29 13.83 8.30
C THR A 602 46.05 14.01 9.17
N PRO A 603 45.91 15.09 9.95
CA PRO A 603 44.65 15.37 10.65
C PRO A 603 43.51 15.47 9.67
N LEU A 604 42.46 14.64 9.86
CA LEU A 604 41.30 14.62 8.99
C LEU A 604 40.23 15.60 9.48
N ASP A 605 39.54 16.24 8.55
CA ASP A 605 38.37 17.10 8.80
C ASP A 605 37.15 16.45 8.14
N ILE A 606 36.56 15.42 8.81
CA ILE A 606 35.38 14.70 8.34
C ILE A 606 34.16 15.32 8.98
N ARG A 607 33.16 15.70 8.17
CA ARG A 607 32.00 16.45 8.60
C ARG A 607 30.69 15.75 8.26
N PHE A 608 29.69 15.87 9.15
CA PHE A 608 28.31 15.51 8.86
C PHE A 608 27.34 16.55 9.38
N GLU A 609 26.13 16.55 8.82
CA GLU A 609 25.07 17.49 9.13
C GLU A 609 23.98 16.84 9.97
N THR A 610 23.48 17.57 10.99
CA THR A 610 22.37 17.13 11.85
C THR A 610 21.56 18.33 12.37
N SER A 611 20.57 18.07 13.26
CA SER A 611 19.73 19.12 13.85
C SER A 611 20.54 20.21 14.59
N PRO A 612 20.16 21.47 14.45
CA PRO A 612 20.89 22.61 15.03
C PRO A 612 20.54 22.89 16.51
N GLY A 613 19.53 22.24 17.07
CA GLY A 613 18.96 22.61 18.39
C GLY A 613 19.84 22.22 19.58
N ASP A 614 19.64 22.91 20.73
CA ASP A 614 20.31 22.61 22.00
C ASP A 614 20.05 21.17 22.47
N LYS A 615 18.86 20.63 22.19
CA LYS A 615 18.49 19.25 22.49
C LYS A 615 19.40 18.27 21.72
N ALA A 616 19.63 18.53 20.43
CA ALA A 616 20.52 17.72 19.61
C ALA A 616 21.97 17.82 20.12
N ALA A 617 22.45 19.02 20.43
CA ALA A 617 23.79 19.23 20.95
C ALA A 617 24.01 18.50 22.30
N ALA A 618 23.02 18.53 23.19
CA ALA A 618 23.07 17.81 24.48
C ALA A 618 23.11 16.29 24.26
N PHE A 619 22.24 15.77 23.37
CA PHE A 619 22.18 14.35 23.04
C PHE A 619 23.48 13.86 22.39
N ILE A 620 24.01 14.60 21.43
CA ILE A 620 25.28 14.26 20.77
C ILE A 620 26.43 14.22 21.78
N LYS A 621 26.50 15.20 22.68
CA LYS A 621 27.53 15.23 23.74
C LYS A 621 27.48 13.99 24.65
N GLU A 622 26.28 13.47 24.90
CA GLU A 622 26.06 12.30 25.78
C GLU A 622 26.24 10.96 25.06
N LYS A 623 25.72 10.84 23.83
CA LYS A 623 25.50 9.55 23.14
C LYS A 623 26.44 9.30 21.96
N ALA A 624 27.23 10.27 21.52
CA ALA A 624 28.13 10.06 20.40
C ALA A 624 29.20 9.00 20.69
N GLN A 625 29.32 8.03 19.80
CA GLN A 625 30.35 6.97 19.86
C GLN A 625 31.72 7.46 19.39
N TYR A 626 31.73 8.50 18.56
CA TYR A 626 32.94 9.16 18.06
C TYR A 626 33.13 10.51 18.72
N PRO A 627 34.39 10.95 18.99
CA PRO A 627 34.61 12.33 19.38
C PRO A 627 34.07 13.29 18.32
N MET A 628 33.18 14.19 18.74
CA MET A 628 32.52 15.13 17.83
C MET A 628 32.55 16.55 18.40
N ARG A 629 32.63 17.53 17.50
CA ARG A 629 32.44 18.94 17.86
C ARG A 629 31.69 19.67 16.76
N GLN A 630 30.78 20.54 17.10
CA GLN A 630 30.15 21.46 16.15
C GLN A 630 31.17 22.46 15.63
N VAL A 631 31.26 22.59 14.31
CA VAL A 631 32.23 23.51 13.66
C VAL A 631 31.56 24.63 12.89
N ALA A 632 30.31 24.47 12.46
CA ALA A 632 29.55 25.45 11.71
C ALA A 632 28.04 25.18 11.78
N THR A 633 27.27 26.08 11.19
CA THR A 633 25.89 25.87 10.75
C THR A 633 25.84 26.22 9.26
N ASP A 634 25.16 25.40 8.43
CA ASP A 634 25.05 25.70 7.00
C ASP A 634 23.93 26.71 6.69
N ASP A 635 23.84 27.13 5.44
CA ASP A 635 22.89 28.16 4.98
C ASP A 635 21.42 27.69 5.07
N ILE A 636 21.17 26.36 5.17
CA ILE A 636 19.84 25.77 5.33
C ILE A 636 19.46 25.67 6.81
N GLY A 637 20.46 25.74 7.71
CA GLY A 637 20.29 25.72 9.15
C GLY A 637 20.71 24.41 9.82
N PHE A 638 21.33 23.46 9.12
CA PHE A 638 21.90 22.27 9.76
C PHE A 638 23.13 22.60 10.59
N ALA A 639 23.26 22.01 11.76
CA ALA A 639 24.51 22.00 12.51
C ALA A 639 25.51 21.05 11.83
N ILE A 640 26.71 21.53 11.58
CA ILE A 640 27.83 20.77 11.01
C ILE A 640 28.75 20.31 12.14
N TYR A 641 28.91 19.01 12.28
CA TYR A 641 29.82 18.40 13.25
C TYR A 641 31.04 17.80 12.55
N GLN A 642 32.20 18.02 13.13
CA GLN A 642 33.42 17.30 12.77
C GLN A 642 33.51 16.03 13.62
N LEU A 643 33.79 14.89 12.96
CA LEU A 643 33.97 13.58 13.59
C LEU A 643 35.44 13.18 13.58
N ASP A 644 35.88 12.51 14.66
CA ASP A 644 37.15 11.82 14.72
C ASP A 644 36.93 10.30 14.55
N LEU A 645 37.31 9.77 13.39
CA LEU A 645 37.24 8.35 13.06
C LEU A 645 38.60 7.65 13.20
N SER A 646 39.54 8.18 13.96
CA SER A 646 40.85 7.57 14.16
C SER A 646 40.88 6.33 15.08
N LYS A 647 39.73 6.07 15.78
CA LYS A 647 39.62 4.99 16.77
C LYS A 647 38.57 3.96 16.43
#